data_f5f41c65565bb1673cbbbbee73ef5988
#
_entry.id   f5f41c65565bb1673cbbbbee73ef5988
#
_cell.length_a   1.000
_cell.length_b   1.000
_cell.length_c   1.000
_cell.angle_alpha   90.00
_cell.angle_beta   90.00
_cell.angle_gamma   90.00
#
_symmetry.space_group_name_H-M   'P 1'
#
loop_
_entity.id
_entity.type
_entity.pdbx_description
1 polymer ?
#
loop_
_entity_poly.entity_id
_entity_poly.type
_entity_poly.pdbx_seq_one_letter_code
_entity_poly.pdbx_strand_id
1 'polypeptide(L)'
;MKRHHRRSVSALGALAVTVLIGGGCGSPANDAPHYPAGRPRQSQSLQLDAEARVLAVVNPDADSLSILDPQSRTLKREIQLAARPTVRDGRYEPTLGPRGVDLSPDGKLAYVACQWSGQLLTVDVASGEIRQTLTIGAEPVSVLVHPSGTALYVASYQSREVTRLPLAEGLPDAAQAVRQRTTERPWGLALDGEGAQLYVTRFLLSPGIDIMDAATLQLRGAAALADVAPRGNRLLAHGVPRGVYGAAVRPGTTPQVWLPHLLLATDVAQPDLDFESTVFPAISVRGSDGSPTAVLSVDSRVPGLDGALADVVSGPRALAFTPDGGLALVVDLSSEDVLVVDAEQRIEVDLVRPLPGHLPEGIVVTPDGLTAFVDERATGDVAVLAIAADWRTRASGRVRVDGAAIPRLATADPMPTDLRLGQRLFYSANSAEFPMTRNFWVSCASCHLEGRSDAVTWLFSSGPRDTPSNAGGTQGTGFLFRTAARNTVAQYDETIRIEQGGNIDRTRAADKKLLDALTAYVDGAIPLPRSPEVDPQTHLPSAAAERGRAVFGQLGCSQCHDGPRLTDSGKGNPTLDLSGVAGPVLLHDVGTCVSTPYADRATLAADGSPRTACAFDTPSLLGIHDSAPYFHDGRAATLGEVVDYFVTFLKMPAPTAAERDDLIAYLRSL
;
A
#
# COMPACT_ATOMS: atom_id res chain seq x y z
N MET A 1 -36.60 -73.14 -7.55
CA MET A 1 -37.81 -73.48 -6.80
C MET A 1 -38.49 -72.18 -6.43
N LYS A 2 -39.53 -71.80 -7.17
CA LYS A 2 -40.93 -71.78 -6.75
C LYS A 2 -41.12 -70.87 -5.52
N ARG A 3 -41.99 -69.87 -5.48
CA ARG A 3 -43.20 -69.43 -6.22
C ARG A 3 -43.69 -68.17 -5.49
N HIS A 4 -44.18 -67.16 -6.22
CA HIS A 4 -45.58 -66.68 -6.31
C HIS A 4 -46.20 -66.10 -5.02
N HIS A 5 -46.89 -65.05 -4.99
CA HIS A 5 -47.97 -64.33 -5.71
C HIS A 5 -48.53 -63.34 -4.67
N ARG A 6 -49.15 -62.30 -4.85
CA ARG A 6 -50.10 -61.59 -5.71
C ARG A 6 -50.60 -60.34 -4.95
N ARG A 7 -50.73 -59.28 -5.64
CA ARG A 7 -51.86 -58.35 -5.82
C ARG A 7 -52.89 -58.13 -4.72
N SER A 8 -53.22 -56.83 -4.47
CA SER A 8 -54.51 -56.13 -4.64
C SER A 8 -54.33 -54.68 -4.19
N VAL A 9 -54.53 -53.65 -4.95
CA VAL A 9 -55.66 -52.96 -5.57
C VAL A 9 -56.62 -52.31 -4.54
N SER A 10 -56.71 -50.95 -4.66
CA SER A 10 -57.78 -50.00 -4.41
C SER A 10 -57.95 -49.41 -3.03
N ALA A 11 -57.84 -48.06 -2.90
CA ALA A 11 -59.00 -47.20 -2.91
C ALA A 11 -58.65 -45.73 -2.95
N LEU A 12 -59.23 -44.95 -3.83
CA LEU A 12 -59.24 -43.49 -3.90
C LEU A 12 -59.89 -42.91 -2.66
N GLY A 13 -59.27 -41.94 -2.04
CA GLY A 13 -59.85 -40.99 -1.11
C GLY A 13 -59.50 -39.58 -1.55
N ALA A 14 -60.43 -38.90 -2.22
CA ALA A 14 -60.29 -37.49 -2.56
C ALA A 14 -60.41 -36.64 -1.29
N LEU A 15 -59.39 -35.96 -0.89
CA LEU A 15 -59.46 -34.90 0.12
C LEU A 15 -59.40 -33.55 -0.61
N ALA A 16 -60.52 -32.82 -0.59
CA ALA A 16 -60.60 -31.45 -1.05
C ALA A 16 -59.83 -30.55 -0.07
N VAL A 17 -58.76 -29.95 -0.54
CA VAL A 17 -58.05 -28.90 0.20
C VAL A 17 -58.68 -27.54 -0.22
N THR A 18 -59.40 -26.94 0.69
CA THR A 18 -59.92 -25.57 0.57
C THR A 18 -58.73 -24.62 0.75
N VAL A 19 -58.30 -23.98 -0.34
CA VAL A 19 -57.32 -22.89 -0.28
C VAL A 19 -58.06 -21.65 0.21
N LEU A 20 -57.82 -21.27 1.45
CA LEU A 20 -58.10 -19.95 1.98
C LEU A 20 -57.07 -18.96 1.41
N ILE A 21 -57.53 -18.17 0.44
CA ILE A 21 -56.76 -16.99 -0.02
C ILE A 21 -56.93 -15.92 1.06
N GLY A 22 -56.03 -15.90 2.00
CA GLY A 22 -55.82 -14.78 2.91
C GLY A 22 -55.06 -13.67 2.16
N GLY A 23 -55.79 -12.67 1.68
CA GLY A 23 -55.19 -11.44 1.17
C GLY A 23 -54.56 -10.66 2.31
N GLY A 24 -53.27 -10.90 2.58
CA GLY A 24 -52.46 -10.02 3.37
C GLY A 24 -51.90 -8.94 2.44
N CYS A 25 -52.34 -7.70 2.60
CA CYS A 25 -51.64 -6.53 2.11
C CYS A 25 -50.28 -6.47 2.81
N GLY A 26 -49.31 -7.17 2.27
CA GLY A 26 -47.90 -6.90 2.55
C GLY A 26 -47.56 -5.56 1.90
N SER A 27 -47.21 -4.57 2.70
CA SER A 27 -46.51 -3.38 2.20
C SER A 27 -45.32 -3.85 1.31
N PRO A 28 -45.07 -3.22 0.16
CA PRO A 28 -43.89 -3.56 -0.60
C PRO A 28 -42.70 -3.34 0.33
N ALA A 29 -41.99 -4.42 0.67
CA ALA A 29 -40.67 -4.31 1.23
C ALA A 29 -39.90 -3.43 0.25
N ASN A 30 -39.42 -2.31 0.72
CA ASN A 30 -38.43 -1.50 0.00
C ASN A 30 -37.22 -2.42 -0.18
N ASP A 31 -37.12 -3.13 -1.29
CA ASP A 31 -35.93 -3.82 -1.72
C ASP A 31 -34.90 -2.74 -2.09
N ALA A 32 -34.27 -2.17 -1.05
CA ALA A 32 -33.16 -1.28 -1.25
C ALA A 32 -32.06 -2.08 -1.99
N PRO A 33 -31.42 -1.50 -3.01
CA PRO A 33 -30.33 -2.16 -3.72
C PRO A 33 -29.27 -2.65 -2.74
N HIS A 34 -28.83 -3.89 -2.88
CA HIS A 34 -27.82 -4.51 -2.04
C HIS A 34 -26.87 -5.36 -2.89
N TYR A 35 -25.65 -5.54 -2.41
CA TYR A 35 -24.71 -6.47 -3.03
C TYR A 35 -25.16 -7.92 -2.78
N PRO A 36 -24.84 -8.87 -3.69
CA PRO A 36 -25.24 -10.26 -3.51
C PRO A 36 -24.77 -10.81 -2.17
N ALA A 37 -25.70 -11.41 -1.41
CA ALA A 37 -25.39 -12.08 -0.15
C ALA A 37 -24.39 -13.23 -0.35
N GLY A 38 -23.56 -13.49 0.67
CA GLY A 38 -22.58 -14.54 0.64
C GLY A 38 -21.28 -14.20 -0.15
N ARG A 39 -21.20 -13.01 -0.74
CA ARG A 39 -19.99 -12.54 -1.44
C ARG A 39 -19.16 -11.64 -0.56
N PRO A 40 -17.93 -12.04 -0.21
CA PRO A 40 -16.97 -11.16 0.44
C PRO A 40 -16.66 -9.93 -0.41
N ARG A 41 -16.31 -8.84 0.27
CA ARG A 41 -15.94 -7.58 -0.37
C ARG A 41 -14.64 -7.05 0.18
N GLN A 42 -13.93 -6.27 -0.60
CA GLN A 42 -12.66 -5.66 -0.22
C GLN A 42 -12.51 -4.26 -0.83
N SER A 43 -11.74 -3.41 -0.15
CA SER A 43 -11.38 -2.09 -0.65
C SER A 43 -10.29 -2.17 -1.72
N GLN A 44 -10.44 -1.37 -2.78
CA GLN A 44 -9.54 -1.33 -3.94
C GLN A 44 -9.45 0.09 -4.52
N SER A 45 -8.52 0.30 -5.46
CA SER A 45 -8.45 1.52 -6.30
C SER A 45 -9.53 1.56 -7.38
N LEU A 46 -10.18 0.42 -7.66
CA LEU A 46 -11.30 0.28 -8.58
C LEU A 46 -12.38 -0.63 -8.00
N GLN A 47 -13.65 -0.42 -8.39
CA GLN A 47 -14.79 -1.22 -7.92
C GLN A 47 -15.92 -1.30 -8.94
N LEU A 48 -16.63 -2.45 -8.91
CA LEU A 48 -17.84 -2.69 -9.66
C LEU A 48 -19.08 -2.46 -8.77
N ASP A 49 -20.17 -1.95 -9.35
CA ASP A 49 -21.51 -2.01 -8.72
C ASP A 49 -22.01 -3.47 -8.62
N ALA A 50 -23.12 -3.68 -7.92
CA ALA A 50 -23.62 -5.03 -7.63
C ALA A 50 -23.92 -5.86 -8.89
N GLU A 51 -24.28 -5.21 -9.99
CA GLU A 51 -24.64 -5.85 -11.27
C GLU A 51 -23.56 -5.73 -12.34
N ALA A 52 -22.37 -5.20 -11.99
CA ALA A 52 -21.27 -4.94 -12.93
C ALA A 52 -21.67 -4.10 -14.16
N ARG A 53 -22.47 -3.04 -13.94
CA ARG A 53 -22.85 -2.06 -14.97
C ARG A 53 -21.96 -0.83 -14.95
N VAL A 54 -21.35 -0.57 -13.81
CA VAL A 54 -20.46 0.56 -13.54
C VAL A 54 -19.17 0.04 -12.97
N LEU A 55 -18.05 0.47 -13.56
CA LEU A 55 -16.72 0.31 -12.99
C LEU A 55 -16.19 1.70 -12.65
N ALA A 56 -15.94 1.96 -11.38
CA ALA A 56 -15.32 3.19 -10.89
C ALA A 56 -13.84 2.96 -10.61
N VAL A 57 -12.98 3.91 -11.03
CA VAL A 57 -11.51 3.83 -10.84
C VAL A 57 -11.00 5.20 -10.40
N VAL A 58 -10.22 5.26 -9.32
CA VAL A 58 -9.58 6.50 -8.86
C VAL A 58 -8.32 6.81 -9.66
N ASN A 59 -8.06 8.09 -9.87
CA ASN A 59 -6.85 8.59 -10.51
C ASN A 59 -6.08 9.49 -9.52
N PRO A 60 -5.22 8.89 -8.66
CA PRO A 60 -4.56 9.63 -7.59
C PRO A 60 -3.66 10.74 -8.10
N ASP A 61 -3.04 10.55 -9.25
CA ASP A 61 -2.14 11.53 -9.87
C ASP A 61 -2.87 12.61 -10.67
N ALA A 62 -4.20 12.49 -10.87
CA ALA A 62 -5.01 13.43 -11.65
C ALA A 62 -6.10 14.14 -10.81
N ASP A 63 -6.23 13.81 -9.52
CA ASP A 63 -7.32 14.25 -8.67
C ASP A 63 -8.70 14.02 -9.32
N SER A 64 -8.89 12.85 -9.94
CA SER A 64 -10.12 12.53 -10.65
C SER A 64 -10.65 11.12 -10.37
N LEU A 65 -11.89 10.88 -10.74
CA LEU A 65 -12.59 9.61 -10.69
C LEU A 65 -13.06 9.25 -12.10
N SER A 66 -12.74 8.07 -12.57
CA SER A 66 -13.20 7.57 -13.87
C SER A 66 -14.35 6.61 -13.70
N ILE A 67 -15.38 6.79 -14.52
CA ILE A 67 -16.55 5.91 -14.64
C ILE A 67 -16.50 5.22 -15.98
N LEU A 68 -16.38 3.92 -15.96
CA LEU A 68 -16.30 3.07 -17.15
C LEU A 68 -17.55 2.19 -17.27
N ASP A 69 -17.85 1.81 -18.49
CA ASP A 69 -18.80 0.74 -18.77
C ASP A 69 -18.03 -0.57 -18.96
N PRO A 70 -18.15 -1.52 -18.02
CA PRO A 70 -17.41 -2.77 -18.10
C PRO A 70 -17.86 -3.69 -19.24
N GLN A 71 -19.09 -3.54 -19.73
CA GLN A 71 -19.63 -4.37 -20.82
C GLN A 71 -19.18 -3.89 -22.20
N SER A 72 -19.30 -2.58 -22.47
CA SER A 72 -18.81 -1.98 -23.71
C SER A 72 -17.32 -1.69 -23.70
N ARG A 73 -16.66 -1.80 -22.52
CA ARG A 73 -15.25 -1.51 -22.32
C ARG A 73 -14.87 -0.11 -22.76
N THR A 74 -15.63 0.88 -22.29
CA THR A 74 -15.42 2.28 -22.67
C THR A 74 -15.46 3.19 -21.46
N LEU A 75 -14.67 4.27 -21.52
CA LEU A 75 -14.77 5.37 -20.57
C LEU A 75 -16.08 6.12 -20.83
N LYS A 76 -16.97 6.15 -19.84
CA LYS A 76 -18.18 6.99 -19.86
C LYS A 76 -17.88 8.43 -19.49
N ARG A 77 -17.06 8.61 -18.45
CA ARG A 77 -16.74 9.93 -17.91
C ARG A 77 -15.49 9.89 -17.03
N GLU A 78 -14.67 10.92 -17.11
CA GLU A 78 -13.72 11.32 -16.08
C GLU A 78 -14.33 12.48 -15.28
N ILE A 79 -14.44 12.33 -13.96
CA ILE A 79 -14.99 13.34 -13.04
C ILE A 79 -13.81 13.98 -12.33
N GLN A 80 -13.58 15.26 -12.57
CA GLN A 80 -12.56 16.02 -11.86
C GLN A 80 -13.03 16.31 -10.44
N LEU A 81 -12.33 15.81 -9.43
CA LEU A 81 -12.69 15.96 -8.01
C LEU A 81 -12.13 17.26 -7.39
N ALA A 82 -11.02 17.74 -7.93
CA ALA A 82 -10.40 19.03 -7.59
C ALA A 82 -9.76 19.64 -8.82
N ALA A 83 -9.14 20.80 -8.68
CA ALA A 83 -8.34 21.37 -9.77
C ALA A 83 -7.25 20.40 -10.22
N ARG A 84 -7.11 20.24 -11.54
CA ARG A 84 -6.13 19.31 -12.12
C ARG A 84 -4.72 19.64 -11.61
N PRO A 85 -3.96 18.66 -11.10
CA PRO A 85 -2.62 18.92 -10.56
C PRO A 85 -1.66 19.48 -11.61
N THR A 86 -0.75 20.31 -11.15
CA THR A 86 0.34 20.90 -11.96
C THR A 86 1.60 20.99 -11.10
N VAL A 87 2.76 21.11 -11.74
CA VAL A 87 4.00 21.40 -11.03
C VAL A 87 3.96 22.80 -10.43
N ARG A 88 4.22 22.89 -9.13
CA ARG A 88 4.35 24.16 -8.37
C ARG A 88 5.62 24.11 -7.54
N ASP A 89 6.44 25.14 -7.62
CA ASP A 89 7.72 25.23 -6.89
C ASP A 89 8.60 23.99 -7.07
N GLY A 90 8.63 23.44 -8.29
CA GLY A 90 9.39 22.23 -8.64
C GLY A 90 8.77 20.92 -8.18
N ARG A 91 7.57 20.92 -7.57
CA ARG A 91 6.91 19.72 -7.07
C ARG A 91 5.57 19.47 -7.76
N TYR A 92 5.28 18.21 -7.98
CA TYR A 92 4.00 17.72 -8.47
C TYR A 92 3.26 17.03 -7.33
N GLU A 93 2.29 17.71 -6.75
CA GLU A 93 1.52 17.18 -5.61
C GLU A 93 0.01 17.30 -5.90
N PRO A 94 -0.71 16.18 -6.06
CA PRO A 94 -2.17 16.19 -6.09
C PRO A 94 -2.74 16.77 -4.79
N THR A 95 -3.84 17.50 -4.90
CA THR A 95 -4.49 18.14 -3.74
C THR A 95 -5.27 17.13 -2.91
N LEU A 96 -6.01 16.24 -3.59
CA LEU A 96 -6.87 15.26 -2.92
C LEU A 96 -6.18 13.91 -2.79
N GLY A 97 -5.53 13.42 -3.85
CA GLY A 97 -4.95 12.08 -3.93
C GLY A 97 -6.00 10.99 -3.67
N PRO A 98 -7.02 10.82 -4.52
CA PRO A 98 -8.02 9.78 -4.34
C PRO A 98 -7.35 8.40 -4.39
N ARG A 99 -7.53 7.59 -3.34
CA ARG A 99 -6.78 6.32 -3.17
C ARG A 99 -7.67 5.09 -3.21
N GLY A 100 -8.83 5.16 -2.62
CA GLY A 100 -9.81 4.09 -2.59
C GLY A 100 -11.16 4.56 -3.07
N VAL A 101 -11.91 3.67 -3.72
CA VAL A 101 -13.28 3.92 -4.17
C VAL A 101 -14.16 2.73 -3.88
N ASP A 102 -15.41 3.01 -3.53
CA ASP A 102 -16.48 2.02 -3.58
C ASP A 102 -17.78 2.65 -4.10
N LEU A 103 -18.68 1.81 -4.57
CA LEU A 103 -19.95 2.22 -5.16
C LEU A 103 -21.12 1.88 -4.23
N SER A 104 -22.21 2.65 -4.30
CA SER A 104 -23.49 2.18 -3.83
C SER A 104 -23.91 0.92 -4.62
N PRO A 105 -24.70 0.00 -4.02
CA PRO A 105 -25.06 -1.24 -4.72
C PRO A 105 -25.78 -1.03 -6.06
N ASP A 106 -26.50 0.08 -6.21
CA ASP A 106 -27.18 0.45 -7.47
C ASP A 106 -26.28 1.23 -8.45
N GLY A 107 -25.02 1.46 -8.11
CA GLY A 107 -24.06 2.16 -8.95
C GLY A 107 -24.30 3.65 -9.13
N LYS A 108 -25.21 4.27 -8.35
CA LYS A 108 -25.53 5.71 -8.53
C LYS A 108 -24.57 6.64 -7.81
N LEU A 109 -24.02 6.20 -6.69
CA LEU A 109 -23.07 6.99 -5.89
C LEU A 109 -21.73 6.29 -5.83
N ALA A 110 -20.65 7.08 -5.91
CA ALA A 110 -19.29 6.66 -5.64
C ALA A 110 -18.80 7.33 -4.37
N TYR A 111 -18.15 6.55 -3.50
CA TYR A 111 -17.51 7.03 -2.27
C TYR A 111 -16.01 6.96 -2.48
N VAL A 112 -15.32 8.10 -2.33
CA VAL A 112 -13.91 8.23 -2.66
C VAL A 112 -13.13 8.69 -1.44
N ALA A 113 -12.18 7.86 -0.99
CA ALA A 113 -11.23 8.21 0.07
C ALA A 113 -10.04 8.98 -0.54
N CYS A 114 -9.85 10.21 -0.09
CA CYS A 114 -8.85 11.14 -0.60
C CYS A 114 -7.70 11.28 0.39
N GLN A 115 -6.58 10.61 0.12
CA GLN A 115 -5.46 10.43 1.03
C GLN A 115 -4.85 11.75 1.49
N TRP A 116 -4.56 12.66 0.55
CA TRP A 116 -3.82 13.88 0.88
C TRP A 116 -4.67 14.99 1.49
N SER A 117 -5.97 15.02 1.21
CA SER A 117 -6.87 16.02 1.80
C SER A 117 -7.51 15.58 3.12
N GLY A 118 -7.42 14.30 3.49
CA GLY A 118 -8.08 13.78 4.68
C GLY A 118 -9.61 13.66 4.53
N GLN A 119 -10.12 13.60 3.30
CA GLN A 119 -11.56 13.70 2.99
C GLN A 119 -12.14 12.40 2.44
N LEU A 120 -13.43 12.22 2.71
CA LEU A 120 -14.30 11.28 2.00
C LEU A 120 -15.25 12.10 1.13
N LEU A 121 -15.27 11.82 -0.16
CA LEU A 121 -16.21 12.43 -1.11
C LEU A 121 -17.32 11.45 -1.45
N THR A 122 -18.56 11.93 -1.54
CA THR A 122 -19.67 11.23 -2.15
C THR A 122 -20.01 11.89 -3.47
N VAL A 123 -19.91 11.14 -4.57
CA VAL A 123 -20.03 11.64 -5.93
C VAL A 123 -21.21 10.97 -6.62
N ASP A 124 -22.07 11.75 -7.25
CA ASP A 124 -23.13 11.24 -8.13
C ASP A 124 -22.51 10.77 -9.45
N VAL A 125 -22.65 9.48 -9.74
CA VAL A 125 -22.00 8.83 -10.89
C VAL A 125 -22.52 9.37 -12.23
N ALA A 126 -23.81 9.70 -12.30
CA ALA A 126 -24.48 10.14 -13.52
C ALA A 126 -24.18 11.61 -13.84
N SER A 127 -24.26 12.50 -12.85
CA SER A 127 -23.99 13.94 -13.04
C SER A 127 -22.53 14.30 -12.89
N GLY A 128 -21.76 13.56 -12.09
CA GLY A 128 -20.40 13.89 -11.66
C GLY A 128 -20.37 14.93 -10.52
N GLU A 129 -21.50 15.27 -9.94
CA GLU A 129 -21.59 16.22 -8.83
C GLU A 129 -21.05 15.63 -7.53
N ILE A 130 -20.23 16.38 -6.81
CA ILE A 130 -19.83 16.02 -5.44
C ILE A 130 -21.00 16.39 -4.52
N ARG A 131 -21.75 15.38 -4.07
CA ARG A 131 -22.92 15.55 -3.22
C ARG A 131 -22.58 15.87 -1.77
N GLN A 132 -21.42 15.36 -1.31
CA GLN A 132 -20.97 15.55 0.07
C GLN A 132 -19.45 15.44 0.17
N THR A 133 -18.88 16.25 1.05
CA THR A 133 -17.47 16.19 1.45
C THR A 133 -17.40 16.12 2.96
N LEU A 134 -16.73 15.09 3.49
CA LEU A 134 -16.51 14.91 4.93
C LEU A 134 -15.03 14.85 5.23
N THR A 135 -14.58 15.58 6.26
CA THR A 135 -13.26 15.36 6.86
C THR A 135 -13.31 14.10 7.72
N ILE A 136 -12.46 13.11 7.39
CA ILE A 136 -12.59 11.80 8.00
C ILE A 136 -11.39 11.44 8.92
N GLY A 137 -10.22 11.94 8.62
CA GLY A 137 -8.99 11.68 9.37
C GLY A 137 -7.75 11.95 8.52
N ALA A 138 -6.56 11.76 9.09
CA ALA A 138 -5.32 11.90 8.36
C ALA A 138 -5.04 10.65 7.51
N GLU A 139 -4.86 10.87 6.22
CA GLU A 139 -4.61 9.86 5.19
C GLU A 139 -5.66 8.73 5.14
N PRO A 140 -6.92 9.00 4.77
CA PRO A 140 -7.87 7.94 4.43
C PRO A 140 -7.41 7.25 3.13
N VAL A 141 -7.14 5.95 3.21
CA VAL A 141 -6.56 5.16 2.12
C VAL A 141 -7.53 4.16 1.51
N SER A 142 -8.57 3.79 2.25
CA SER A 142 -9.55 2.78 1.81
C SER A 142 -10.95 3.18 2.21
N VAL A 143 -11.91 2.82 1.37
CA VAL A 143 -13.35 2.90 1.64
C VAL A 143 -14.00 1.60 1.21
N LEU A 144 -15.00 1.13 1.97
CA LEU A 144 -15.73 -0.11 1.68
C LEU A 144 -17.18 0.02 2.13
N VAL A 145 -18.11 -0.23 1.23
CA VAL A 145 -19.55 -0.23 1.50
C VAL A 145 -19.97 -1.59 2.03
N HIS A 146 -20.76 -1.59 3.12
CA HIS A 146 -21.37 -2.82 3.64
C HIS A 146 -22.30 -3.45 2.58
N PRO A 147 -22.37 -4.79 2.47
CA PRO A 147 -23.20 -5.45 1.45
C PRO A 147 -24.67 -5.00 1.42
N SER A 148 -25.24 -4.67 2.58
CA SER A 148 -26.61 -4.14 2.67
C SER A 148 -26.80 -2.73 2.10
N GLY A 149 -25.73 -2.00 1.77
CA GLY A 149 -25.81 -0.61 1.34
C GLY A 149 -26.20 0.39 2.44
N THR A 150 -26.19 -0.01 3.73
CA THR A 150 -26.65 0.82 4.86
C THR A 150 -25.54 1.50 5.65
N ALA A 151 -24.29 1.16 5.38
CA ALA A 151 -23.11 1.74 6.02
C ALA A 151 -21.88 1.65 5.10
N LEU A 152 -20.87 2.46 5.38
CA LEU A 152 -19.53 2.32 4.81
C LEU A 152 -18.47 2.44 5.89
N TYR A 153 -17.27 1.98 5.55
CA TYR A 153 -16.09 1.99 6.41
C TYR A 153 -14.96 2.72 5.70
N VAL A 154 -14.19 3.51 6.47
CA VAL A 154 -13.00 4.21 5.97
C VAL A 154 -11.83 3.88 6.86
N ALA A 155 -10.71 3.44 6.29
CA ALA A 155 -9.45 3.27 6.99
C ALA A 155 -8.58 4.52 6.82
N SER A 156 -8.19 5.16 7.93
CA SER A 156 -7.34 6.35 7.96
C SER A 156 -5.97 6.00 8.52
N TYR A 157 -4.97 5.93 7.64
CA TYR A 157 -3.62 5.41 7.91
C TYR A 157 -2.91 6.15 9.03
N GLN A 158 -2.76 7.48 8.92
CA GLN A 158 -2.04 8.27 9.92
C GLN A 158 -2.86 8.51 11.19
N SER A 159 -4.18 8.55 11.10
CA SER A 159 -5.05 8.60 12.28
C SER A 159 -5.06 7.29 13.07
N ARG A 160 -4.63 6.17 12.47
CA ARG A 160 -4.64 4.84 13.06
C ARG A 160 -6.05 4.44 13.51
N GLU A 161 -7.05 4.65 12.64
CA GLU A 161 -8.44 4.37 12.96
C GLU A 161 -9.24 3.87 11.75
N VAL A 162 -10.33 3.18 12.06
CA VAL A 162 -11.41 2.90 11.12
C VAL A 162 -12.64 3.67 11.56
N THR A 163 -13.28 4.33 10.61
CA THR A 163 -14.55 5.03 10.81
C THR A 163 -15.67 4.28 10.09
N ARG A 164 -16.74 3.93 10.80
CA ARG A 164 -18.00 3.45 10.23
C ARG A 164 -19.00 4.61 10.14
N LEU A 165 -19.59 4.81 8.98
CA LEU A 165 -20.57 5.83 8.69
C LEU A 165 -21.88 5.14 8.24
N PRO A 166 -22.98 5.27 8.99
CA PRO A 166 -24.28 4.89 8.48
C PRO A 166 -24.63 5.68 7.22
N LEU A 167 -25.35 5.07 6.30
CA LEU A 167 -25.84 5.71 5.08
C LEU A 167 -27.34 6.02 5.20
N ALA A 168 -27.70 7.30 5.07
CA ALA A 168 -29.06 7.78 4.97
C ALA A 168 -29.30 8.27 3.53
N GLU A 169 -30.20 7.60 2.81
CA GLU A 169 -30.44 7.87 1.37
C GLU A 169 -29.15 7.85 0.52
N GLY A 170 -28.19 6.96 0.91
CA GLY A 170 -26.89 6.84 0.26
C GLY A 170 -25.85 7.88 0.71
N LEU A 171 -26.18 8.87 1.54
CA LEU A 171 -25.24 9.85 2.05
C LEU A 171 -24.68 9.42 3.43
N PRO A 172 -23.36 9.50 3.65
CA PRO A 172 -22.77 9.21 4.94
C PRO A 172 -23.22 10.19 6.04
N ASP A 173 -23.72 9.65 7.16
CA ASP A 173 -24.13 10.42 8.32
C ASP A 173 -22.96 10.56 9.32
N ALA A 174 -22.29 11.71 9.27
CA ALA A 174 -21.16 12.00 10.13
C ALA A 174 -21.56 12.15 11.62
N ALA A 175 -22.82 12.52 11.91
CA ALA A 175 -23.28 12.66 13.30
C ALA A 175 -23.43 11.31 14.01
N GLN A 176 -23.63 10.24 13.27
CA GLN A 176 -23.70 8.87 13.77
C GLN A 176 -22.43 8.04 13.48
N ALA A 177 -21.33 8.69 13.15
CA ALA A 177 -20.07 8.03 12.91
C ALA A 177 -19.56 7.29 14.15
N VAL A 178 -19.15 6.06 13.97
CA VAL A 178 -18.42 5.28 14.99
C VAL A 178 -16.97 5.19 14.59
N ARG A 179 -16.06 5.53 15.50
CA ARG A 179 -14.61 5.50 15.26
C ARG A 179 -13.94 4.49 16.20
N GLN A 180 -13.07 3.68 15.66
CA GLN A 180 -12.29 2.71 16.43
C GLN A 180 -10.82 2.80 16.06
N ARG A 181 -9.95 2.95 17.06
CA ARG A 181 -8.51 2.86 16.84
C ARG A 181 -8.12 1.43 16.48
N THR A 182 -7.23 1.31 15.52
CA THR A 182 -6.56 0.07 15.13
C THR A 182 -5.31 -0.17 16.00
N THR A 183 -4.86 -1.41 16.06
CA THR A 183 -3.65 -1.76 16.82
C THR A 183 -2.39 -1.21 16.16
N GLU A 184 -2.43 -0.98 14.83
CA GLU A 184 -1.39 -0.34 14.02
C GLU A 184 -2.04 0.45 12.86
N ARG A 185 -1.25 1.12 12.02
CA ARG A 185 -1.71 1.86 10.85
C ARG A 185 -2.49 0.96 9.91
N PRO A 186 -3.78 1.23 9.68
CA PRO A 186 -4.62 0.43 8.80
C PRO A 186 -4.34 0.77 7.34
N TRP A 187 -4.53 -0.21 6.43
CA TRP A 187 -4.52 0.07 5.00
C TRP A 187 -5.75 -0.49 4.30
N GLY A 188 -5.83 -1.79 4.10
CA GLY A 188 -6.93 -2.46 3.40
C GLY A 188 -8.08 -2.85 4.32
N LEU A 189 -9.26 -2.90 3.76
CA LEU A 189 -10.50 -3.36 4.38
C LEU A 189 -11.07 -4.55 3.61
N ALA A 190 -11.56 -5.56 4.34
CA ALA A 190 -12.33 -6.65 3.73
C ALA A 190 -13.49 -7.04 4.65
N LEU A 191 -14.62 -7.41 4.05
CA LEU A 191 -15.80 -7.94 4.73
C LEU A 191 -16.01 -9.40 4.35
N ASP A 192 -16.44 -10.20 5.30
CA ASP A 192 -16.94 -11.54 5.02
C ASP A 192 -18.21 -11.48 4.15
N GLY A 193 -18.64 -12.64 3.64
CA GLY A 193 -19.80 -12.71 2.75
C GLY A 193 -21.12 -12.29 3.38
N GLU A 194 -21.22 -12.36 4.71
CA GLU A 194 -22.40 -11.96 5.48
C GLU A 194 -22.35 -10.49 5.91
N GLY A 195 -21.19 -9.83 5.76
CA GLY A 195 -20.96 -8.48 6.26
C GLY A 195 -20.90 -8.38 7.80
N ALA A 196 -20.66 -9.49 8.49
CA ALA A 196 -20.64 -9.54 9.95
C ALA A 196 -19.27 -9.19 10.54
N GLN A 197 -18.20 -9.53 9.83
CA GLN A 197 -16.83 -9.29 10.25
C GLN A 197 -16.11 -8.38 9.27
N LEU A 198 -15.46 -7.35 9.81
CA LEU A 198 -14.56 -6.46 9.09
C LEU A 198 -13.12 -6.80 9.44
N TYR A 199 -12.34 -7.14 8.43
CA TYR A 199 -10.90 -7.36 8.52
C TYR A 199 -10.18 -6.10 8.07
N VAL A 200 -9.28 -5.60 8.93
CA VAL A 200 -8.51 -4.38 8.69
C VAL A 200 -7.04 -4.76 8.65
N THR A 201 -6.37 -4.54 7.54
CA THR A 201 -4.94 -4.84 7.46
C THR A 201 -4.13 -3.84 8.26
N ARG A 202 -3.06 -4.33 8.89
CA ARG A 202 -2.02 -3.53 9.52
C ARG A 202 -0.80 -3.52 8.61
N PHE A 203 -0.41 -2.33 8.20
CA PHE A 203 0.47 -2.17 7.04
C PHE A 203 1.93 -2.53 7.30
N LEU A 204 2.56 -2.02 8.38
CA LEU A 204 4.02 -1.91 8.41
C LEU A 204 4.70 -2.45 9.69
N LEU A 205 4.55 -1.77 10.84
CA LEU A 205 5.37 -2.05 12.03
C LEU A 205 5.00 -3.36 12.74
N SER A 206 3.73 -3.70 12.77
CA SER A 206 3.22 -4.97 13.29
C SER A 206 2.19 -5.52 12.30
N PRO A 207 2.64 -5.94 11.12
CA PRO A 207 1.76 -6.30 10.01
C PRO A 207 0.85 -7.47 10.37
N GLY A 208 -0.34 -7.49 9.80
CA GLY A 208 -1.35 -8.49 10.10
C GLY A 208 -2.76 -7.98 9.87
N ILE A 209 -3.71 -8.43 10.68
CA ILE A 209 -5.11 -8.01 10.64
C ILE A 209 -5.65 -7.69 12.03
N ASP A 210 -6.50 -6.69 12.11
CA ASP A 210 -7.47 -6.49 13.17
C ASP A 210 -8.82 -7.03 12.70
N ILE A 211 -9.53 -7.78 13.55
CA ILE A 211 -10.82 -8.39 13.26
C ILE A 211 -11.85 -7.64 14.09
N MET A 212 -12.78 -6.99 13.45
CA MET A 212 -13.79 -6.14 14.08
C MET A 212 -15.20 -6.64 13.78
N ASP A 213 -16.10 -6.41 14.70
CA ASP A 213 -17.53 -6.50 14.44
C ASP A 213 -17.95 -5.39 13.47
N ALA A 214 -18.51 -5.73 12.34
CA ALA A 214 -18.81 -4.77 11.29
C ALA A 214 -19.89 -3.76 11.70
N ALA A 215 -20.82 -4.12 12.58
CA ALA A 215 -21.90 -3.23 13.02
C ALA A 215 -21.45 -2.20 14.04
N THR A 216 -20.53 -2.58 14.95
CA THR A 216 -20.13 -1.78 16.11
C THR A 216 -18.69 -1.29 16.07
N LEU A 217 -17.86 -1.81 15.15
CA LEU A 217 -16.39 -1.69 15.12
C LEU A 217 -15.67 -2.22 16.38
N GLN A 218 -16.36 -2.93 17.26
CA GLN A 218 -15.70 -3.53 18.42
C GLN A 218 -14.60 -4.50 17.95
N LEU A 219 -13.38 -4.32 18.41
CA LEU A 219 -12.26 -5.22 18.17
C LEU A 219 -12.57 -6.59 18.79
N ARG A 220 -12.66 -7.63 17.98
CA ARG A 220 -12.89 -9.02 18.39
C ARG A 220 -11.59 -9.82 18.48
N GLY A 221 -10.58 -9.43 17.71
CA GLY A 221 -9.28 -10.07 17.69
C GLY A 221 -8.26 -9.28 16.87
N ALA A 222 -7.00 -9.60 17.07
CA ALA A 222 -5.89 -9.06 16.30
C ALA A 222 -4.88 -10.19 16.05
N ALA A 223 -4.47 -10.38 14.80
CA ALA A 223 -3.54 -11.42 14.43
C ALA A 223 -2.34 -10.81 13.69
N ALA A 224 -1.16 -10.85 14.32
CA ALA A 224 0.08 -10.46 13.67
C ALA A 224 0.55 -11.54 12.69
N LEU A 225 1.20 -11.13 11.61
CA LEU A 225 1.97 -12.05 10.76
C LEU A 225 3.27 -12.38 11.50
N ALA A 226 3.60 -13.66 11.54
CA ALA A 226 4.84 -14.12 12.14
C ALA A 226 5.99 -14.03 11.14
N ASP A 227 7.19 -13.81 11.65
CA ASP A 227 8.41 -13.92 10.87
C ASP A 227 8.57 -15.35 10.33
N VAL A 228 9.09 -15.46 9.12
CA VAL A 228 9.40 -16.75 8.49
C VAL A 228 10.88 -17.02 8.65
N ALA A 229 11.21 -18.09 9.35
CA ALA A 229 12.60 -18.45 9.61
C ALA A 229 13.32 -18.97 8.35
N PRO A 230 14.63 -18.73 8.21
CA PRO A 230 15.45 -19.28 7.13
C PRO A 230 15.39 -20.81 7.12
N ARG A 231 15.38 -21.42 5.91
CA ARG A 231 15.25 -22.88 5.71
C ARG A 231 16.48 -23.54 5.10
N GLY A 232 17.68 -23.06 5.41
CA GLY A 232 18.93 -23.64 4.91
C GLY A 232 19.31 -23.24 3.48
N ASN A 233 18.38 -22.78 2.66
CA ASN A 233 18.65 -22.15 1.38
C ASN A 233 18.14 -20.70 1.42
N ARG A 234 19.05 -19.75 1.28
CA ARG A 234 18.75 -18.30 1.34
C ARG A 234 17.83 -17.80 0.22
N LEU A 235 17.66 -18.58 -0.85
CA LEU A 235 16.75 -18.26 -1.94
C LEU A 235 15.30 -18.66 -1.65
N LEU A 236 15.04 -19.41 -0.57
CA LEU A 236 13.69 -19.69 -0.12
C LEU A 236 13.15 -18.51 0.68
N ALA A 237 11.90 -18.13 0.43
CA ALA A 237 11.26 -17.03 1.09
C ALA A 237 11.33 -17.14 2.62
N HIS A 238 11.88 -16.12 3.25
CA HIS A 238 12.02 -15.97 4.69
C HIS A 238 12.11 -14.47 5.04
N GLY A 239 12.06 -14.16 6.31
CA GLY A 239 12.22 -12.79 6.81
C GLY A 239 10.98 -12.24 7.51
N VAL A 240 10.97 -10.93 7.74
CA VAL A 240 9.90 -10.22 8.42
C VAL A 240 8.84 -9.73 7.43
N PRO A 241 7.55 -9.93 7.69
CA PRO A 241 6.50 -9.44 6.79
C PRO A 241 6.40 -7.92 6.81
N ARG A 242 6.15 -7.29 5.64
CA ARG A 242 5.95 -5.84 5.47
C ARG A 242 5.01 -5.57 4.30
N GLY A 243 4.37 -4.40 4.32
CA GLY A 243 3.57 -3.93 3.19
C GLY A 243 2.28 -4.71 2.97
N VAL A 244 1.46 -4.93 4.01
CA VAL A 244 0.15 -5.59 3.88
C VAL A 244 -0.86 -4.58 3.36
N TYR A 245 -0.91 -4.40 2.05
CA TYR A 245 -1.77 -3.40 1.40
C TYR A 245 -3.24 -3.79 1.37
N GLY A 246 -3.55 -5.05 1.20
CA GLY A 246 -4.91 -5.52 1.02
C GLY A 246 -5.19 -6.82 1.75
N ALA A 247 -6.46 -7.11 1.88
CA ALA A 247 -6.98 -8.40 2.31
C ALA A 247 -8.13 -8.81 1.40
N ALA A 248 -8.23 -10.10 1.10
CA ALA A 248 -9.42 -10.64 0.48
C ALA A 248 -9.89 -11.87 1.24
N VAL A 249 -11.20 -11.97 1.43
CA VAL A 249 -11.82 -13.15 2.03
C VAL A 249 -12.17 -14.13 0.91
N ARG A 250 -11.66 -15.35 0.99
CA ARG A 250 -11.98 -16.41 0.04
C ARG A 250 -13.45 -16.81 0.18
N PRO A 251 -14.25 -16.75 -0.89
CA PRO A 251 -15.61 -17.29 -0.88
C PRO A 251 -15.65 -18.78 -0.53
N GLY A 252 -16.66 -19.22 0.19
CA GLY A 252 -16.85 -20.63 0.53
C GLY A 252 -17.29 -20.87 1.97
N THR A 253 -17.48 -22.14 2.34
CA THR A 253 -18.01 -22.55 3.66
C THR A 253 -17.00 -22.41 4.80
N THR A 254 -15.71 -22.31 4.49
CA THR A 254 -14.66 -22.08 5.49
C THR A 254 -13.91 -20.81 5.08
N PRO A 255 -14.35 -19.63 5.53
CA PRO A 255 -13.74 -18.37 5.14
C PRO A 255 -12.25 -18.31 5.52
N GLN A 256 -11.43 -17.91 4.56
CA GLN A 256 -10.00 -17.64 4.75
C GLN A 256 -9.71 -16.22 4.32
N VAL A 257 -8.87 -15.52 5.06
CA VAL A 257 -8.38 -14.19 4.73
C VAL A 257 -6.98 -14.33 4.12
N TRP A 258 -6.82 -13.87 2.90
CA TRP A 258 -5.56 -13.88 2.17
C TRP A 258 -4.95 -12.48 2.17
N LEU A 259 -3.67 -12.41 2.51
CA LEU A 259 -2.94 -11.17 2.75
C LEU A 259 -1.67 -11.15 1.89
N PRO A 260 -1.66 -10.47 0.73
CA PRO A 260 -0.44 -10.28 -0.04
C PRO A 260 0.50 -9.32 0.69
N HIS A 261 1.80 -9.64 0.73
CA HIS A 261 2.82 -8.84 1.39
C HIS A 261 4.24 -9.21 0.93
N LEU A 262 5.23 -8.47 1.40
CA LEU A 262 6.64 -8.82 1.25
C LEU A 262 7.14 -9.52 2.52
N LEU A 263 8.11 -10.41 2.35
CA LEU A 263 9.02 -10.88 3.40
C LEU A 263 10.39 -10.26 3.16
N LEU A 264 10.93 -9.58 4.16
CA LEU A 264 12.22 -8.91 4.09
C LEU A 264 13.23 -9.65 4.99
N ALA A 265 14.23 -10.29 4.39
CA ALA A 265 15.27 -11.01 5.11
C ALA A 265 16.35 -10.04 5.59
N THR A 266 16.33 -9.68 6.86
CA THR A 266 17.24 -8.73 7.49
C THR A 266 18.42 -9.40 8.20
N ASP A 267 18.54 -10.72 8.11
CA ASP A 267 19.59 -11.54 8.70
C ASP A 267 20.81 -11.75 7.77
N VAL A 268 20.71 -11.31 6.52
CA VAL A 268 21.79 -11.43 5.53
C VAL A 268 22.64 -10.15 5.54
N ALA A 269 23.93 -10.29 5.80
CA ALA A 269 24.87 -9.18 5.85
C ALA A 269 25.79 -9.11 4.63
N GLN A 270 26.33 -7.91 4.34
CA GLN A 270 27.40 -7.76 3.35
C GLN A 270 28.65 -8.61 3.72
N PRO A 271 29.37 -9.19 2.73
CA PRO A 271 29.22 -9.01 1.28
C PRO A 271 28.11 -9.86 0.65
N ASP A 272 27.38 -10.65 1.43
CA ASP A 272 26.39 -11.60 0.93
C ASP A 272 25.01 -10.95 0.72
N LEU A 273 24.84 -9.68 1.08
CA LEU A 273 23.60 -8.94 0.83
C LEU A 273 23.41 -8.76 -0.68
N ASP A 274 22.44 -9.43 -1.22
CA ASP A 274 21.83 -9.11 -2.50
C ASP A 274 20.31 -9.15 -2.34
N PHE A 275 19.62 -8.27 -3.04
CA PHE A 275 18.16 -8.18 -2.88
C PHE A 275 17.42 -9.40 -3.46
N GLU A 276 18.08 -10.22 -4.26
CA GLU A 276 17.52 -11.48 -4.75
C GLU A 276 17.35 -12.54 -3.64
N SER A 277 18.10 -12.43 -2.56
CA SER A 277 17.98 -13.30 -1.38
C SER A 277 17.42 -12.59 -0.16
N THR A 278 16.89 -11.38 -0.31
CA THR A 278 16.43 -10.55 0.82
C THR A 278 15.02 -10.00 0.70
N VAL A 279 14.44 -9.96 -0.51
CA VAL A 279 13.08 -9.48 -0.74
C VAL A 279 12.27 -10.58 -1.41
N PHE A 280 11.19 -11.02 -0.78
CA PHE A 280 10.36 -12.12 -1.28
C PHE A 280 8.89 -11.73 -1.28
N PRO A 281 8.17 -11.95 -2.40
CA PRO A 281 6.72 -11.85 -2.41
C PRO A 281 6.09 -13.04 -1.68
N ALA A 282 5.02 -12.78 -0.93
CA ALA A 282 4.34 -13.81 -0.17
C ALA A 282 2.84 -13.51 0.01
N ILE A 283 2.08 -14.55 0.28
CA ILE A 283 0.68 -14.44 0.69
C ILE A 283 0.50 -15.21 1.99
N SER A 284 0.11 -14.51 3.05
CA SER A 284 -0.31 -15.16 4.30
C SER A 284 -1.78 -15.52 4.24
N VAL A 285 -2.10 -16.78 4.56
CA VAL A 285 -3.46 -17.29 4.65
C VAL A 285 -3.85 -17.45 6.11
N ARG A 286 -4.97 -16.85 6.51
CA ARG A 286 -5.52 -16.88 7.86
C ARG A 286 -6.92 -17.47 7.87
N GLY A 287 -7.30 -18.12 8.97
CA GLY A 287 -8.69 -18.41 9.27
C GLY A 287 -9.49 -17.13 9.52
N SER A 288 -10.80 -17.21 9.53
CA SER A 288 -11.68 -16.08 9.84
C SER A 288 -11.52 -15.54 11.27
N ASP A 289 -10.96 -16.32 12.16
CA ASP A 289 -10.58 -15.96 13.54
C ASP A 289 -9.16 -15.37 13.64
N GLY A 290 -8.44 -15.24 12.53
CA GLY A 290 -7.06 -14.79 12.46
C GLY A 290 -6.01 -15.89 12.68
N SER A 291 -6.41 -17.12 12.94
CA SER A 291 -5.48 -18.25 13.14
C SER A 291 -4.60 -18.47 11.88
N PRO A 292 -3.30 -18.74 12.03
CA PRO A 292 -2.41 -18.97 10.90
C PRO A 292 -2.75 -20.29 10.20
N THR A 293 -2.89 -20.26 8.88
CA THR A 293 -3.16 -21.46 8.06
C THR A 293 -1.99 -21.80 7.16
N ALA A 294 -1.42 -20.81 6.47
CA ALA A 294 -0.27 -21.00 5.58
C ALA A 294 0.43 -19.66 5.30
N VAL A 295 1.68 -19.77 4.86
CA VAL A 295 2.38 -18.70 4.14
C VAL A 295 2.79 -19.29 2.80
N LEU A 296 2.30 -18.71 1.70
CA LEU A 296 2.65 -19.09 0.34
C LEU A 296 3.80 -18.20 -0.10
N SER A 297 4.92 -18.81 -0.48
CA SER A 297 5.93 -18.14 -1.28
C SER A 297 5.41 -18.16 -2.71
N VAL A 298 5.15 -17.00 -3.28
CA VAL A 298 4.65 -16.84 -4.66
C VAL A 298 5.78 -16.55 -5.62
N ASP A 299 6.90 -17.20 -5.38
CA ASP A 299 8.13 -17.04 -6.10
C ASP A 299 8.93 -18.33 -6.01
N SER A 300 8.94 -19.09 -7.07
CA SER A 300 9.70 -20.33 -7.15
C SER A 300 11.11 -20.08 -7.68
N ARG A 301 11.90 -19.25 -6.98
CA ARG A 301 13.29 -18.92 -7.32
C ARG A 301 14.26 -20.09 -7.22
N VAL A 302 13.82 -21.24 -6.77
CA VAL A 302 14.70 -22.41 -6.62
C VAL A 302 14.68 -23.20 -7.92
N PRO A 303 15.76 -23.15 -8.73
CA PRO A 303 15.87 -24.02 -9.88
C PRO A 303 15.76 -25.48 -9.41
N GLY A 304 14.78 -26.21 -9.89
CA GLY A 304 14.77 -27.66 -9.76
C GLY A 304 13.77 -28.29 -8.81
N LEU A 305 12.78 -27.55 -8.25
CA LEU A 305 11.62 -28.25 -7.67
C LEU A 305 10.75 -28.90 -8.76
N ASP A 306 10.87 -28.43 -10.01
CA ASP A 306 10.19 -28.98 -11.19
C ASP A 306 10.93 -28.77 -12.53
N GLY A 307 12.17 -28.28 -12.52
CA GLY A 307 13.02 -28.17 -13.72
C GLY A 307 12.75 -26.96 -14.62
N ALA A 308 11.83 -26.08 -14.28
CA ALA A 308 11.60 -24.81 -14.96
C ALA A 308 12.25 -23.66 -14.17
N LEU A 309 12.76 -22.66 -14.87
CA LEU A 309 12.98 -21.34 -14.29
C LEU A 309 11.59 -20.80 -14.02
N ALA A 310 11.23 -20.72 -12.76
CA ALA A 310 9.97 -20.14 -12.40
C ALA A 310 9.96 -18.65 -12.66
N ASP A 311 8.82 -18.15 -13.02
CA ASP A 311 8.59 -16.73 -13.24
C ASP A 311 8.72 -16.00 -11.92
N VAL A 312 9.66 -15.05 -11.85
CA VAL A 312 9.82 -14.17 -10.69
C VAL A 312 8.74 -13.12 -10.74
N VAL A 313 8.02 -12.93 -9.63
CA VAL A 313 7.08 -11.84 -9.39
C VAL A 313 7.53 -10.98 -8.24
N SER A 314 7.09 -9.72 -8.16
CA SER A 314 7.50 -8.83 -7.08
C SER A 314 6.48 -7.73 -6.81
N GLY A 315 6.40 -7.34 -5.53
CA GLY A 315 5.51 -6.28 -5.07
C GLY A 315 4.02 -6.66 -5.05
N PRO A 316 3.64 -7.81 -4.43
CA PRO A 316 2.24 -8.21 -4.35
C PRO A 316 1.44 -7.15 -3.58
N ARG A 317 0.39 -6.61 -4.22
CA ARG A 317 -0.33 -5.43 -3.74
C ARG A 317 -1.80 -5.68 -3.44
N ALA A 318 -2.48 -6.34 -4.36
CA ALA A 318 -3.90 -6.61 -4.29
C ALA A 318 -4.20 -8.03 -4.76
N LEU A 319 -5.32 -8.57 -4.35
CA LEU A 319 -5.81 -9.83 -4.90
C LEU A 319 -7.33 -9.83 -4.95
N ALA A 320 -7.89 -10.61 -5.88
CA ALA A 320 -9.31 -10.89 -5.96
C ALA A 320 -9.55 -12.38 -6.23
N PHE A 321 -10.59 -12.92 -5.62
CA PHE A 321 -11.03 -14.28 -5.91
C PHE A 321 -12.07 -14.30 -7.03
N THR A 322 -12.09 -15.40 -7.79
CA THR A 322 -13.29 -15.75 -8.56
C THR A 322 -14.46 -16.02 -7.61
N PRO A 323 -15.72 -15.79 -8.05
CA PRO A 323 -16.89 -15.93 -7.17
C PRO A 323 -17.06 -17.32 -6.54
N ASP A 324 -16.52 -18.36 -7.18
CA ASP A 324 -16.49 -19.73 -6.65
C ASP A 324 -15.34 -19.98 -5.66
N GLY A 325 -14.49 -18.98 -5.43
CA GLY A 325 -13.31 -19.09 -4.56
C GLY A 325 -12.22 -20.02 -5.09
N GLY A 326 -12.26 -20.37 -6.37
CA GLY A 326 -11.36 -21.35 -6.97
C GLY A 326 -10.02 -20.77 -7.38
N LEU A 327 -10.01 -19.58 -7.98
CA LEU A 327 -8.79 -18.86 -8.34
C LEU A 327 -8.63 -17.60 -7.48
N ALA A 328 -7.40 -17.32 -7.10
CA ALA A 328 -6.95 -16.02 -6.62
C ALA A 328 -6.09 -15.35 -7.70
N LEU A 329 -6.46 -14.16 -8.12
CA LEU A 329 -5.70 -13.32 -9.04
C LEU A 329 -4.96 -12.29 -8.20
N VAL A 330 -3.63 -12.33 -8.20
CA VAL A 330 -2.76 -11.47 -7.39
C VAL A 330 -2.10 -10.45 -8.30
N VAL A 331 -2.28 -9.20 -7.99
CA VAL A 331 -1.62 -8.09 -8.69
C VAL A 331 -0.25 -7.86 -8.07
N ASP A 332 0.78 -7.98 -8.89
CA ASP A 332 2.17 -7.73 -8.52
C ASP A 332 2.62 -6.41 -9.13
N LEU A 333 2.61 -5.35 -8.32
CA LEU A 333 2.88 -3.96 -8.74
C LEU A 333 4.23 -3.81 -9.42
N SER A 334 5.29 -4.39 -8.81
CA SER A 334 6.64 -4.12 -9.26
C SER A 334 7.03 -4.95 -10.48
N SER A 335 6.64 -6.21 -10.56
CA SER A 335 6.87 -7.02 -11.76
C SER A 335 5.89 -6.75 -12.91
N GLU A 336 4.84 -5.94 -12.65
CA GLU A 336 3.83 -5.50 -13.63
C GLU A 336 3.07 -6.66 -14.27
N ASP A 337 2.48 -7.54 -13.43
CA ASP A 337 1.76 -8.72 -13.87
C ASP A 337 0.61 -9.10 -12.94
N VAL A 338 -0.08 -10.18 -13.30
CA VAL A 338 -1.08 -10.84 -12.45
C VAL A 338 -0.73 -12.31 -12.33
N LEU A 339 -0.37 -12.71 -11.12
CA LEU A 339 -0.17 -14.10 -10.76
C LEU A 339 -1.52 -14.78 -10.49
N VAL A 340 -1.71 -15.99 -11.01
CA VAL A 340 -2.93 -16.78 -10.84
C VAL A 340 -2.63 -17.98 -9.96
N VAL A 341 -3.33 -18.06 -8.83
CA VAL A 341 -3.15 -19.13 -7.84
C VAL A 341 -4.42 -19.97 -7.75
N ASP A 342 -4.29 -21.28 -7.85
CA ASP A 342 -5.34 -22.22 -7.44
C ASP A 342 -5.50 -22.11 -5.92
N ALA A 343 -6.62 -21.55 -5.48
CA ALA A 343 -6.82 -21.22 -4.06
C ALA A 343 -7.10 -22.47 -3.18
N GLU A 344 -7.47 -23.58 -3.78
CA GLU A 344 -7.67 -24.84 -3.05
C GLU A 344 -6.34 -25.58 -2.86
N GLN A 345 -5.59 -25.72 -3.95
CA GLN A 345 -4.28 -26.39 -3.93
C GLN A 345 -3.17 -25.50 -3.39
N ARG A 346 -3.37 -24.17 -3.43
CA ARG A 346 -2.40 -23.13 -3.02
C ARG A 346 -1.10 -23.20 -3.83
N ILE A 347 -1.26 -23.36 -5.12
CA ILE A 347 -0.16 -23.40 -6.09
C ILE A 347 -0.39 -22.39 -7.20
N GLU A 348 0.69 -21.88 -7.74
CA GLU A 348 0.67 -21.07 -8.94
C GLU A 348 0.23 -21.91 -10.14
N VAL A 349 -0.68 -21.38 -10.94
CA VAL A 349 -1.25 -22.12 -12.08
C VAL A 349 -1.17 -21.34 -13.39
N ASP A 350 -0.92 -20.04 -13.33
CA ASP A 350 -0.74 -19.19 -14.51
C ASP A 350 -0.08 -17.85 -14.12
N LEU A 351 0.50 -17.16 -15.10
CA LEU A 351 1.04 -15.81 -14.97
C LEU A 351 0.65 -14.99 -16.19
N VAL A 352 -0.02 -13.85 -15.96
CA VAL A 352 -0.41 -12.92 -17.02
C VAL A 352 0.64 -11.82 -17.13
N ARG A 353 1.60 -11.99 -18.01
CA ARG A 353 2.69 -11.07 -18.33
C ARG A 353 2.99 -11.13 -19.84
N PRO A 354 3.15 -10.00 -20.55
CA PRO A 354 2.99 -8.63 -20.04
C PRO A 354 1.52 -8.23 -19.88
N LEU A 355 1.25 -7.30 -18.99
CA LEU A 355 0.02 -6.50 -19.00
C LEU A 355 0.12 -5.41 -20.08
N PRO A 356 -1.01 -4.86 -20.56
CA PRO A 356 -1.00 -3.81 -21.59
C PRO A 356 -0.49 -2.46 -21.08
N GLY A 357 -0.62 -2.20 -19.80
CA GLY A 357 -0.17 -0.97 -19.14
C GLY A 357 0.85 -1.21 -18.04
N HIS A 358 1.01 -0.23 -17.15
CA HIS A 358 2.07 -0.21 -16.16
C HIS A 358 1.60 0.19 -14.76
N LEU A 359 2.29 -0.32 -13.74
CA LEU A 359 2.02 -0.13 -12.31
C LEU A 359 0.58 -0.56 -11.94
N PRO A 360 0.28 -1.86 -12.00
CA PRO A 360 -1.03 -2.37 -11.62
C PRO A 360 -1.21 -2.23 -10.09
N GLU A 361 -2.33 -1.65 -9.62
CA GLU A 361 -2.58 -1.39 -8.20
C GLU A 361 -3.78 -2.11 -7.61
N GLY A 362 -4.77 -2.45 -8.42
CA GLY A 362 -6.01 -3.06 -7.95
C GLY A 362 -6.61 -4.01 -8.97
N ILE A 363 -7.50 -4.89 -8.51
CA ILE A 363 -8.17 -5.88 -9.35
C ILE A 363 -9.57 -6.20 -8.85
N VAL A 364 -10.53 -6.27 -9.75
CA VAL A 364 -11.89 -6.76 -9.46
C VAL A 364 -12.30 -7.81 -10.47
N VAL A 365 -13.08 -8.79 -10.01
CA VAL A 365 -13.61 -9.87 -10.83
C VAL A 365 -15.13 -9.71 -10.96
N THR A 366 -15.64 -9.87 -12.18
CA THR A 366 -17.09 -9.78 -12.46
C THR A 366 -17.88 -10.85 -11.71
N PRO A 367 -19.19 -10.60 -11.45
CA PRO A 367 -20.05 -11.55 -10.76
C PRO A 367 -20.18 -12.93 -11.41
N ASP A 368 -20.00 -13.04 -12.71
CA ASP A 368 -20.00 -14.31 -13.46
C ASP A 368 -18.64 -15.06 -13.37
N GLY A 369 -17.59 -14.39 -12.86
CA GLY A 369 -16.26 -14.97 -12.72
C GLY A 369 -15.48 -15.11 -14.01
N LEU A 370 -15.93 -14.49 -15.11
CA LEU A 370 -15.32 -14.68 -16.42
C LEU A 370 -14.42 -13.52 -16.88
N THR A 371 -14.50 -12.38 -16.20
CA THR A 371 -13.71 -11.20 -16.53
C THR A 371 -13.09 -10.59 -15.27
N ALA A 372 -11.86 -10.12 -15.37
CA ALA A 372 -11.26 -9.27 -14.35
C ALA A 372 -10.81 -7.95 -14.98
N PHE A 373 -10.83 -6.89 -14.18
CA PHE A 373 -10.34 -5.56 -14.53
C PHE A 373 -9.19 -5.21 -13.60
N VAL A 374 -8.07 -4.76 -14.16
CA VAL A 374 -6.86 -4.38 -13.44
C VAL A 374 -6.59 -2.90 -13.66
N ASP A 375 -6.47 -2.14 -12.59
CA ASP A 375 -6.09 -0.74 -12.61
C ASP A 375 -4.60 -0.58 -12.91
N GLU A 376 -4.23 0.10 -14.00
CA GLU A 376 -2.85 0.36 -14.43
C GLU A 376 -2.52 1.85 -14.26
N ARG A 377 -2.01 2.21 -13.09
CA ARG A 377 -1.88 3.61 -12.65
C ARG A 377 -1.01 4.46 -13.56
N ALA A 378 0.15 3.95 -13.99
CA ALA A 378 1.14 4.79 -14.69
C ALA A 378 0.75 5.07 -16.14
N THR A 379 0.01 4.19 -16.80
CA THR A 379 -0.48 4.39 -18.17
C THR A 379 -1.85 5.06 -18.21
N GLY A 380 -2.58 5.09 -17.08
CA GLY A 380 -3.89 5.72 -17.00
C GLY A 380 -4.95 4.93 -17.77
N ASP A 381 -4.91 3.61 -17.68
CA ASP A 381 -5.87 2.70 -18.29
C ASP A 381 -6.26 1.55 -17.36
N VAL A 382 -7.11 0.65 -17.84
CA VAL A 382 -7.58 -0.54 -17.16
C VAL A 382 -7.40 -1.73 -18.07
N ALA A 383 -6.59 -2.70 -17.68
CA ALA A 383 -6.49 -3.97 -18.38
C ALA A 383 -7.73 -4.82 -18.20
N VAL A 384 -8.10 -5.55 -19.23
CA VAL A 384 -9.20 -6.52 -19.20
C VAL A 384 -8.61 -7.91 -19.33
N LEU A 385 -8.96 -8.79 -18.39
CA LEU A 385 -8.52 -10.18 -18.38
C LEU A 385 -9.72 -11.11 -18.56
N ALA A 386 -9.60 -12.06 -19.48
CA ALA A 386 -10.57 -13.15 -19.62
C ALA A 386 -10.17 -14.32 -18.74
N ILE A 387 -11.09 -14.82 -17.95
CA ILE A 387 -10.95 -16.02 -17.12
C ILE A 387 -11.68 -17.17 -17.81
N ALA A 388 -10.98 -18.27 -18.06
CA ALA A 388 -11.55 -19.40 -18.77
C ALA A 388 -12.59 -20.11 -17.89
N ALA A 389 -13.80 -20.34 -18.39
CA ALA A 389 -14.83 -21.08 -17.66
C ALA A 389 -14.42 -22.52 -17.31
N ASP A 390 -13.55 -23.11 -18.13
CA ASP A 390 -12.99 -24.46 -17.96
C ASP A 390 -11.58 -24.46 -17.33
N TRP A 391 -11.24 -23.41 -16.58
CA TRP A 391 -9.89 -23.20 -16.04
C TRP A 391 -9.32 -24.39 -15.26
N ARG A 392 -10.18 -25.18 -14.60
CA ARG A 392 -9.74 -26.36 -13.81
C ARG A 392 -9.13 -27.47 -14.65
N THR A 393 -9.48 -27.55 -15.93
CA THR A 393 -9.01 -28.58 -16.85
C THR A 393 -7.91 -28.11 -17.80
N ARG A 394 -7.60 -26.80 -17.79
CA ARG A 394 -6.56 -26.21 -18.64
C ARG A 394 -5.17 -26.44 -18.06
N ALA A 395 -4.22 -26.73 -18.93
CA ALA A 395 -2.80 -26.76 -18.56
C ALA A 395 -2.20 -25.35 -18.41
N SER A 396 -2.66 -24.39 -19.24
CA SER A 396 -2.22 -23.00 -19.26
C SER A 396 -3.28 -22.09 -19.89
N GLY A 397 -3.10 -20.76 -19.79
CA GLY A 397 -4.03 -19.78 -20.36
C GLY A 397 -5.39 -19.81 -19.65
N ARG A 398 -5.38 -20.06 -18.35
CA ARG A 398 -6.55 -19.96 -17.48
C ARG A 398 -7.06 -18.54 -17.37
N VAL A 399 -6.10 -17.62 -17.34
CA VAL A 399 -6.35 -16.16 -17.38
C VAL A 399 -5.44 -15.54 -18.44
N ARG A 400 -5.96 -14.61 -19.20
CA ARG A 400 -5.21 -13.95 -20.27
C ARG A 400 -5.71 -12.55 -20.52
N VAL A 401 -4.87 -11.68 -21.06
CA VAL A 401 -5.28 -10.36 -21.53
C VAL A 401 -6.35 -10.51 -22.62
N ASP A 402 -7.41 -9.72 -22.54
CA ASP A 402 -8.55 -9.76 -23.45
C ASP A 402 -8.78 -8.42 -24.13
N GLY A 403 -8.09 -8.23 -25.25
CA GLY A 403 -8.17 -7.01 -26.05
C GLY A 403 -7.26 -5.88 -25.57
N ALA A 404 -7.58 -4.66 -26.02
CA ALA A 404 -6.86 -3.46 -25.59
C ALA A 404 -7.31 -3.00 -24.21
N ALA A 405 -6.41 -2.35 -23.48
CA ALA A 405 -6.76 -1.67 -22.24
C ALA A 405 -7.78 -0.56 -22.47
N ILE A 406 -8.59 -0.27 -21.47
CA ILE A 406 -9.61 0.78 -21.51
C ILE A 406 -8.97 2.08 -20.99
N PRO A 407 -8.81 3.14 -21.80
CA PRO A 407 -8.35 4.41 -21.31
C PRO A 407 -9.28 4.95 -20.21
N ARG A 408 -8.72 5.37 -19.07
CA ARG A 408 -9.51 5.92 -17.96
C ARG A 408 -9.41 7.44 -17.83
N LEU A 409 -8.45 8.07 -18.48
CA LEU A 409 -8.34 9.53 -18.54
C LEU A 409 -8.96 10.03 -19.86
N ALA A 410 -9.85 11.02 -19.75
CA ALA A 410 -10.47 11.68 -20.90
C ALA A 410 -9.53 12.67 -21.58
N THR A 411 -8.50 13.11 -20.88
CA THR A 411 -7.50 14.07 -21.34
C THR A 411 -6.09 13.51 -21.08
N ALA A 412 -5.06 14.18 -21.61
CA ALA A 412 -3.68 13.78 -21.39
C ALA A 412 -3.34 13.69 -19.89
N ASP A 413 -2.42 12.80 -19.54
CA ASP A 413 -1.87 12.67 -18.19
C ASP A 413 -1.40 14.05 -17.67
N PRO A 414 -1.84 14.51 -16.50
CA PRO A 414 -1.39 15.79 -15.94
C PRO A 414 0.05 15.75 -15.39
N MET A 415 0.56 14.56 -15.06
CA MET A 415 1.94 14.41 -14.59
C MET A 415 2.90 14.58 -15.77
N PRO A 416 3.94 15.44 -15.64
CA PRO A 416 4.97 15.57 -16.67
C PRO A 416 5.63 14.24 -17.02
N THR A 417 5.97 14.06 -18.28
CA THR A 417 6.50 12.79 -18.81
C THR A 417 7.73 12.29 -18.05
N ASP A 418 8.64 13.21 -17.67
CA ASP A 418 9.85 12.84 -16.94
C ASP A 418 9.52 12.37 -15.52
N LEU A 419 8.55 13.00 -14.85
CA LEU A 419 8.08 12.56 -13.54
C LEU A 419 7.36 11.20 -13.63
N ARG A 420 6.56 10.99 -14.67
CA ARG A 420 5.90 9.70 -14.92
C ARG A 420 6.91 8.59 -15.20
N LEU A 421 7.93 8.86 -15.98
CA LEU A 421 9.02 7.92 -16.20
C LEU A 421 9.77 7.63 -14.90
N GLY A 422 10.06 8.66 -14.10
CA GLY A 422 10.68 8.50 -12.78
C GLY A 422 9.82 7.68 -11.82
N GLN A 423 8.50 7.87 -11.81
CA GLN A 423 7.56 7.06 -11.03
C GLN A 423 7.63 5.59 -11.44
N ARG A 424 7.61 5.31 -12.75
CA ARG A 424 7.75 3.93 -13.25
C ARG A 424 9.06 3.31 -12.82
N LEU A 425 10.17 4.02 -12.95
CA LEU A 425 11.50 3.54 -12.51
C LEU A 425 11.56 3.27 -11.00
N PHE A 426 10.83 4.05 -10.21
CA PHE A 426 10.79 3.88 -8.76
C PHE A 426 10.00 2.62 -8.34
N TYR A 427 8.86 2.36 -8.97
CA TYR A 427 7.97 1.26 -8.59
C TYR A 427 8.16 -0.02 -9.41
N SER A 428 8.70 0.07 -10.63
CA SER A 428 8.80 -1.07 -11.54
C SER A 428 10.10 -1.85 -11.35
N ALA A 429 9.97 -3.17 -11.30
CA ALA A 429 11.05 -4.14 -11.42
C ALA A 429 11.10 -4.79 -12.81
N ASN A 430 10.42 -4.21 -13.81
CA ASN A 430 10.37 -4.75 -15.16
C ASN A 430 11.74 -4.67 -15.86
N SER A 431 12.52 -5.72 -15.70
CA SER A 431 13.87 -5.82 -16.27
C SER A 431 13.91 -6.02 -17.78
N ALA A 432 12.76 -6.31 -18.42
CA ALA A 432 12.65 -6.34 -19.86
C ALA A 432 12.65 -4.93 -20.46
N GLU A 433 12.26 -3.92 -19.67
CA GLU A 433 12.19 -2.53 -20.12
C GLU A 433 13.29 -1.65 -19.49
N PHE A 434 13.60 -1.85 -18.20
CA PHE A 434 14.51 -0.99 -17.46
C PHE A 434 15.74 -1.73 -16.91
N PRO A 435 16.94 -1.12 -16.97
CA PRO A 435 18.17 -1.71 -16.43
C PRO A 435 18.31 -1.53 -14.91
N MET A 436 17.19 -1.43 -14.16
CA MET A 436 17.18 -1.14 -12.71
C MET A 436 17.39 -2.38 -11.85
N THR A 437 17.00 -3.54 -12.35
CA THR A 437 17.12 -4.84 -11.70
C THR A 437 17.29 -5.92 -12.75
N ARG A 438 17.49 -7.15 -12.33
CA ARG A 438 17.42 -8.34 -13.20
C ARG A 438 16.25 -9.22 -12.77
N ASN A 439 15.72 -10.03 -13.68
CA ASN A 439 14.72 -11.06 -13.37
C ASN A 439 13.46 -10.54 -12.65
N PHE A 440 12.99 -9.33 -12.94
CA PHE A 440 11.77 -8.74 -12.35
C PHE A 440 11.76 -8.71 -10.81
N TRP A 441 12.90 -8.56 -10.18
CA TRP A 441 13.11 -8.92 -8.80
C TRP A 441 12.74 -7.86 -7.78
N VAL A 442 13.30 -6.66 -7.90
CA VAL A 442 13.24 -5.62 -6.89
C VAL A 442 13.14 -4.24 -7.54
N SER A 443 12.34 -3.38 -6.94
CA SER A 443 12.25 -1.96 -7.26
C SER A 443 12.65 -1.10 -6.06
N CYS A 444 12.80 0.21 -6.23
CA CYS A 444 12.98 1.12 -5.09
C CYS A 444 11.82 1.01 -4.08
N ALA A 445 10.60 0.81 -4.58
CA ALA A 445 9.42 0.64 -3.75
C ALA A 445 9.39 -0.65 -2.92
N SER A 446 10.27 -1.62 -3.17
CA SER A 446 10.39 -2.82 -2.34
C SER A 446 10.94 -2.53 -0.94
N CYS A 447 11.80 -1.50 -0.81
CA CYS A 447 12.32 -1.00 0.46
C CYS A 447 11.71 0.35 0.84
N HIS A 448 11.35 1.18 -0.14
CA HIS A 448 10.70 2.47 0.09
C HIS A 448 9.19 2.37 -0.19
N LEU A 449 8.47 1.63 0.67
CA LEU A 449 7.03 1.41 0.54
C LEU A 449 6.29 2.77 0.52
N GLU A 450 5.51 3.02 -0.54
CA GLU A 450 4.86 4.33 -0.79
C GLU A 450 5.83 5.51 -0.83
N GLY A 451 7.10 5.28 -1.20
CA GLY A 451 8.16 6.29 -1.16
C GLY A 451 8.68 6.60 0.25
N ARG A 452 8.28 5.82 1.25
CA ARG A 452 8.61 6.01 2.68
C ARG A 452 9.60 4.95 3.16
N SER A 453 9.63 4.65 4.45
CA SER A 453 10.44 3.58 5.05
C SER A 453 9.72 2.23 4.98
N ASP A 454 10.48 1.13 4.95
CA ASP A 454 10.01 -0.25 5.13
C ASP A 454 9.99 -0.70 6.60
N ALA A 455 10.44 0.16 7.50
CA ALA A 455 10.56 -0.11 8.94
C ALA A 455 11.46 -1.31 9.28
N VAL A 456 12.52 -1.55 8.49
CA VAL A 456 13.55 -2.54 8.80
C VAL A 456 14.94 -1.91 8.83
N THR A 457 15.87 -2.61 9.48
CA THR A 457 17.28 -2.27 9.51
C THR A 457 18.05 -3.30 8.69
N TRP A 458 18.66 -2.86 7.62
CA TRP A 458 19.47 -3.66 6.71
C TRP A 458 20.92 -3.74 7.17
N LEU A 459 21.58 -4.85 6.88
CA LEU A 459 22.98 -5.09 7.29
C LEU A 459 23.95 -4.84 6.13
N PHE A 460 24.29 -3.58 5.92
CA PHE A 460 25.26 -3.18 4.91
C PHE A 460 26.70 -3.41 5.34
N SER A 461 27.62 -3.38 4.37
CA SER A 461 29.07 -3.45 4.66
C SER A 461 29.57 -2.30 5.55
N SER A 462 28.85 -1.17 5.58
CA SER A 462 29.12 -0.01 6.44
C SER A 462 28.50 -0.11 7.84
N GLY A 463 27.77 -1.18 8.13
CA GLY A 463 27.04 -1.41 9.38
C GLY A 463 25.51 -1.43 9.18
N PRO A 464 24.75 -1.53 10.26
CA PRO A 464 23.28 -1.53 10.18
C PRO A 464 22.74 -0.18 9.70
N ARG A 465 21.72 -0.19 8.85
CA ARG A 465 21.08 1.02 8.31
C ARG A 465 19.56 0.83 8.18
N ASP A 466 18.82 1.73 8.81
CA ASP A 466 17.39 1.89 8.55
C ASP A 466 17.15 2.44 7.14
N THR A 467 16.01 2.12 6.57
CA THR A 467 15.58 2.69 5.28
C THR A 467 15.07 4.11 5.49
N PRO A 468 15.74 5.15 4.96
CA PRO A 468 15.26 6.52 5.08
C PRO A 468 14.03 6.75 4.22
N SER A 469 13.11 7.61 4.68
CA SER A 469 11.97 8.06 3.88
C SER A 469 12.43 9.00 2.75
N ASN A 470 11.87 8.82 1.54
CA ASN A 470 12.02 9.75 0.42
C ASN A 470 10.87 10.78 0.36
N ALA A 471 9.94 10.73 1.32
CA ALA A 471 8.79 11.62 1.35
C ALA A 471 9.20 13.10 1.49
N GLY A 472 8.56 13.96 0.72
CA GLY A 472 8.91 15.37 0.64
C GLY A 472 10.15 15.67 -0.22
N GLY A 473 10.76 14.65 -0.83
CA GLY A 473 11.94 14.75 -1.69
C GLY A 473 13.26 14.89 -0.92
N THR A 474 14.33 14.68 -1.63
CA THR A 474 15.70 14.76 -1.08
C THR A 474 16.36 16.12 -1.34
N GLN A 475 15.75 16.96 -2.16
CA GLN A 475 16.28 18.29 -2.47
C GLN A 475 16.37 19.17 -1.20
N GLY A 476 17.54 19.69 -0.95
CA GLY A 476 17.81 20.55 0.22
C GLY A 476 17.95 19.80 1.55
N THR A 477 18.01 18.46 1.54
CA THR A 477 18.35 17.67 2.74
C THR A 477 19.86 17.47 2.91
N GLY A 478 20.67 17.99 2.01
CA GLY A 478 22.13 17.79 2.02
C GLY A 478 22.54 16.47 1.39
N PHE A 479 23.35 15.72 2.11
CA PHE A 479 23.81 14.42 1.64
C PHE A 479 22.78 13.32 1.85
N LEU A 480 22.94 12.22 1.12
CA LEU A 480 22.06 11.06 1.18
C LEU A 480 22.77 9.90 1.90
N PHE A 481 21.98 9.02 2.48
CA PHE A 481 22.35 8.01 3.47
C PHE A 481 22.84 8.60 4.80
N ARG A 482 22.69 7.84 5.87
CA ARG A 482 23.19 8.21 7.21
C ARG A 482 24.71 8.38 7.26
N THR A 483 25.40 7.92 6.22
CA THR A 483 26.87 8.04 6.06
C THR A 483 27.27 9.22 5.19
N ALA A 484 26.34 10.03 4.70
CA ALA A 484 26.59 11.07 3.71
C ALA A 484 27.34 10.56 2.45
N ALA A 485 27.08 9.32 2.05
CA ALA A 485 27.84 8.64 1.00
C ALA A 485 27.46 9.07 -0.43
N ARG A 486 26.35 9.78 -0.60
CA ARG A 486 25.83 10.21 -1.91
C ARG A 486 25.36 11.66 -1.85
N ASN A 487 25.46 12.36 -2.98
CA ASN A 487 24.99 13.75 -3.12
C ASN A 487 23.63 13.84 -3.81
N THR A 488 23.33 12.91 -4.70
CA THR A 488 22.13 12.93 -5.55
C THR A 488 21.57 11.52 -5.71
N VAL A 489 20.28 11.43 -6.01
CA VAL A 489 19.61 10.17 -6.32
C VAL A 489 20.26 9.47 -7.55
N ALA A 490 20.76 10.21 -8.52
CA ALA A 490 21.44 9.63 -9.68
C ALA A 490 22.68 8.75 -9.29
N GLN A 491 23.31 9.01 -8.14
CA GLN A 491 24.42 8.21 -7.64
C GLN A 491 24.01 6.85 -7.05
N TYR A 492 22.69 6.56 -6.97
CA TYR A 492 22.21 5.23 -6.61
C TYR A 492 22.51 4.17 -7.67
N ASP A 493 22.97 4.55 -8.88
CA ASP A 493 23.38 3.60 -9.91
C ASP A 493 24.43 2.59 -9.41
N GLU A 494 25.30 2.97 -8.48
CA GLU A 494 26.26 2.06 -7.85
C GLU A 494 25.54 1.01 -6.97
N THR A 495 24.61 1.43 -6.13
CA THR A 495 23.80 0.53 -5.28
C THR A 495 22.95 -0.40 -6.15
N ILE A 496 22.35 0.13 -7.22
CA ILE A 496 21.57 -0.65 -8.18
C ILE A 496 22.44 -1.75 -8.82
N ARG A 497 23.66 -1.44 -9.22
CA ARG A 497 24.56 -2.45 -9.82
C ARG A 497 25.09 -3.47 -8.83
N ILE A 498 25.39 -3.05 -7.61
CA ILE A 498 26.06 -3.92 -6.62
C ILE A 498 25.03 -4.79 -5.90
N GLU A 499 23.88 -4.22 -5.51
CA GLU A 499 22.96 -4.85 -4.58
C GLU A 499 21.62 -5.28 -5.23
N GLN A 500 21.17 -4.55 -6.28
CA GLN A 500 19.90 -4.87 -6.94
C GLN A 500 20.10 -5.72 -8.23
N GLY A 501 21.34 -5.97 -8.63
CA GLY A 501 21.62 -6.75 -9.85
C GLY A 501 21.29 -6.03 -11.16
N GLY A 502 21.01 -4.73 -11.11
CA GLY A 502 20.78 -3.92 -12.29
C GLY A 502 22.04 -3.61 -13.09
N ASN A 503 21.88 -2.98 -14.23
CA ASN A 503 22.99 -2.62 -15.14
C ASN A 503 22.97 -1.14 -15.55
N ILE A 504 22.30 -0.28 -14.77
CA ILE A 504 22.26 1.16 -15.05
C ILE A 504 23.59 1.83 -14.68
N ASP A 505 24.03 2.80 -15.49
CA ASP A 505 25.30 3.48 -15.30
C ASP A 505 25.19 4.95 -15.71
N ARG A 506 25.34 5.87 -14.75
CA ARG A 506 25.23 7.32 -14.96
C ARG A 506 26.21 7.89 -15.99
N THR A 507 27.26 7.15 -16.36
CA THR A 507 28.20 7.57 -17.41
C THR A 507 27.68 7.33 -18.83
N ARG A 508 26.66 6.49 -18.99
CA ARG A 508 26.01 6.25 -20.27
C ARG A 508 24.86 7.25 -20.48
N ALA A 509 24.84 7.94 -21.61
CA ALA A 509 23.86 9.01 -21.86
C ALA A 509 22.39 8.56 -21.80
N ALA A 510 22.09 7.33 -22.23
CA ALA A 510 20.74 6.76 -22.14
C ALA A 510 20.31 6.54 -20.67
N ASP A 511 21.20 5.95 -19.87
CA ASP A 511 20.93 5.64 -18.47
C ASP A 511 20.88 6.90 -17.62
N LYS A 512 21.68 7.91 -17.98
CA LYS A 512 21.63 9.21 -17.32
C LYS A 512 20.23 9.82 -17.40
N LYS A 513 19.52 9.70 -18.54
CA LYS A 513 18.13 10.19 -18.66
C LYS A 513 17.18 9.46 -17.71
N LEU A 514 17.35 8.15 -17.53
CA LEU A 514 16.55 7.37 -16.60
C LEU A 514 16.82 7.82 -15.16
N LEU A 515 18.08 8.01 -14.81
CA LEU A 515 18.46 8.48 -13.48
C LEU A 515 18.04 9.92 -13.20
N ASP A 516 18.09 10.79 -14.22
CA ASP A 516 17.56 12.16 -14.11
C ASP A 516 16.03 12.14 -13.88
N ALA A 517 15.29 11.28 -14.58
CA ALA A 517 13.85 11.10 -14.38
C ALA A 517 13.53 10.52 -13.00
N LEU A 518 14.29 9.52 -12.54
CA LEU A 518 14.16 8.97 -11.19
C LEU A 518 14.40 10.05 -10.13
N THR A 519 15.47 10.85 -10.31
CA THR A 519 15.79 11.98 -9.41
C THR A 519 14.65 12.98 -9.39
N ALA A 520 14.13 13.38 -10.55
CA ALA A 520 13.01 14.31 -10.64
C ALA A 520 11.77 13.80 -9.90
N TYR A 521 11.46 12.50 -10.02
CA TYR A 521 10.33 11.91 -9.31
C TYR A 521 10.54 11.87 -7.79
N VAL A 522 11.69 11.39 -7.33
CA VAL A 522 12.00 11.31 -5.90
C VAL A 522 11.97 12.70 -5.26
N ASP A 523 12.55 13.69 -5.92
CA ASP A 523 12.60 15.06 -5.40
C ASP A 523 11.29 15.83 -5.56
N GLY A 524 10.54 15.55 -6.63
CA GLY A 524 9.43 16.40 -7.04
C GLY A 524 8.03 15.80 -6.90
N ALA A 525 7.86 14.50 -6.62
CA ALA A 525 6.54 13.87 -6.71
C ALA A 525 6.19 12.88 -5.60
N ILE A 526 7.07 12.67 -4.61
CA ILE A 526 6.73 11.89 -3.41
C ILE A 526 6.25 12.85 -2.32
N PRO A 527 4.95 12.83 -1.96
CA PRO A 527 4.39 13.76 -0.98
C PRO A 527 4.89 13.50 0.45
N LEU A 528 4.91 14.53 1.28
CA LEU A 528 5.09 14.35 2.72
C LEU A 528 3.85 13.67 3.33
N PRO A 529 4.04 12.76 4.31
CA PRO A 529 2.93 12.16 5.04
C PRO A 529 2.15 13.22 5.81
N ARG A 530 0.83 13.09 5.85
CA ARG A 530 -0.04 14.02 6.57
C ARG A 530 0.03 13.76 8.07
N SER A 531 0.47 14.77 8.79
CA SER A 531 0.57 14.68 10.25
C SER A 531 -0.81 14.62 10.91
N PRO A 532 -1.02 13.74 11.90
CA PRO A 532 -2.23 13.77 12.73
C PRO A 532 -2.26 14.96 13.72
N GLU A 533 -1.15 15.70 13.89
CA GLU A 533 -1.04 16.87 14.74
C GLU A 533 -1.27 18.19 13.98
N VAL A 534 -1.58 18.10 12.69
CA VAL A 534 -1.87 19.25 11.82
C VAL A 534 -3.30 19.15 11.33
N ASP A 535 -4.06 20.22 11.53
CA ASP A 535 -5.42 20.29 11.03
C ASP A 535 -5.43 20.25 9.49
N PRO A 536 -6.15 19.32 8.87
CA PRO A 536 -6.07 19.11 7.42
C PRO A 536 -6.70 20.23 6.60
N GLN A 537 -7.50 21.12 7.20
CA GLN A 537 -8.17 22.22 6.52
C GLN A 537 -7.44 23.54 6.68
N THR A 538 -7.00 23.82 7.90
CA THR A 538 -6.30 25.09 8.23
C THR A 538 -4.80 24.98 8.07
N HIS A 539 -4.25 23.76 8.00
CA HIS A 539 -2.81 23.44 8.00
C HIS A 539 -2.08 24.00 9.23
N LEU A 540 -2.78 24.23 10.30
CA LEU A 540 -2.20 24.71 11.56
C LEU A 540 -1.85 23.51 12.46
N PRO A 541 -0.69 23.53 13.11
CA PRO A 541 -0.33 22.52 14.09
C PRO A 541 -1.21 22.63 15.34
N SER A 542 -1.29 21.54 16.10
CA SER A 542 -2.02 21.53 17.37
C SER A 542 -1.37 22.46 18.38
N ALA A 543 -2.15 22.94 19.36
CA ALA A 543 -1.62 23.81 20.43
C ALA A 543 -0.48 23.12 21.22
N ALA A 544 -0.51 21.78 21.34
CA ALA A 544 0.57 21.01 21.95
C ALA A 544 1.84 21.09 21.09
N ALA A 545 1.71 20.92 19.77
CA ALA A 545 2.84 21.03 18.84
C ALA A 545 3.46 22.44 18.86
N GLU A 546 2.67 23.50 18.95
CA GLU A 546 3.19 24.85 19.08
C GLU A 546 3.99 25.07 20.37
N ARG A 547 3.53 24.54 21.51
CA ARG A 547 4.32 24.56 22.75
C ARG A 547 5.58 23.71 22.62
N GLY A 548 5.49 22.54 21.98
CA GLY A 548 6.61 21.65 21.76
C GLY A 548 7.74 22.25 20.92
N ARG A 549 7.40 23.14 19.97
CA ARG A 549 8.39 23.92 19.21
C ARG A 549 9.28 24.77 20.12
N ALA A 550 8.70 25.37 21.15
CA ALA A 550 9.49 26.13 22.13
C ALA A 550 10.42 25.20 22.94
N VAL A 551 9.94 24.04 23.36
CA VAL A 551 10.74 23.02 24.05
C VAL A 551 11.90 22.52 23.19
N PHE A 552 11.65 22.27 21.88
CA PHE A 552 12.66 21.88 20.91
C PHE A 552 13.83 22.88 20.84
N GLY A 553 13.50 24.19 20.81
CA GLY A 553 14.51 25.27 20.85
C GLY A 553 15.24 25.34 22.20
N GLN A 554 14.54 25.20 23.33
CA GLN A 554 15.12 25.26 24.68
C GLN A 554 16.10 24.11 24.94
N LEU A 555 15.79 22.92 24.46
CA LEU A 555 16.66 21.75 24.54
C LEU A 555 17.83 21.79 23.53
N GLY A 556 17.91 22.79 22.65
CA GLY A 556 19.00 22.95 21.71
C GLY A 556 18.99 21.98 20.52
N CYS A 557 17.87 21.29 20.26
CA CYS A 557 17.72 20.39 19.11
C CYS A 557 17.95 21.10 17.77
N SER A 558 17.60 22.40 17.72
CA SER A 558 17.83 23.26 16.56
C SER A 558 19.29 23.54 16.24
N GLN A 559 20.27 23.09 17.06
CA GLN A 559 21.68 23.23 16.74
C GLN A 559 22.11 22.34 15.56
N CYS A 560 21.49 21.16 15.44
CA CYS A 560 21.68 20.24 14.32
C CYS A 560 20.46 20.25 13.37
N HIS A 561 19.26 20.35 13.92
CA HIS A 561 18.02 20.32 13.15
C HIS A 561 17.48 21.75 12.90
N ASP A 562 18.08 22.44 11.92
CA ASP A 562 17.78 23.84 11.57
C ASP A 562 17.40 23.99 10.08
N GLY A 563 16.88 25.18 9.74
CA GLY A 563 16.44 25.50 8.38
C GLY A 563 15.16 24.80 7.93
N PRO A 564 14.79 24.96 6.65
CA PRO A 564 13.48 24.51 6.15
C PRO A 564 13.36 22.97 6.09
N ARG A 565 14.47 22.26 6.12
CA ARG A 565 14.51 20.80 6.13
C ARG A 565 14.87 20.22 7.49
N LEU A 566 15.10 21.06 8.50
CA LEU A 566 15.44 20.64 9.86
C LEU A 566 16.63 19.67 9.88
N THR A 567 17.74 20.08 9.23
CA THR A 567 19.01 19.36 9.16
C THR A 567 20.15 20.36 9.00
N ASP A 568 21.33 20.03 9.50
CA ASP A 568 22.57 20.74 9.21
C ASP A 568 23.41 20.04 8.13
N SER A 569 22.92 18.96 7.54
CA SER A 569 23.53 18.27 6.42
C SER A 569 23.80 19.24 5.27
N GLY A 570 25.04 19.34 4.83
CA GLY A 570 25.45 20.29 3.80
C GLY A 570 25.44 21.77 4.25
N LYS A 571 25.27 22.06 5.54
CA LYS A 571 25.33 23.44 6.07
C LYS A 571 26.73 24.02 5.87
N GLY A 572 26.81 25.21 5.29
CA GLY A 572 28.07 25.82 4.86
C GLY A 572 28.32 25.72 3.36
N ASN A 573 27.42 25.05 2.66
CA ASN A 573 27.38 25.05 1.21
C ASN A 573 26.24 25.93 0.68
N PRO A 574 26.51 27.16 0.22
CA PRO A 574 25.47 28.06 -0.33
C PRO A 574 24.95 27.60 -1.70
N THR A 575 25.55 26.57 -2.29
CA THR A 575 25.23 26.09 -3.64
C THR A 575 25.06 24.58 -3.67
N LEU A 576 24.19 24.02 -2.82
CA LEU A 576 23.61 22.71 -3.08
C LEU A 576 22.72 22.84 -4.30
N ASP A 577 23.35 22.95 -5.46
CA ASP A 577 22.65 22.68 -6.70
C ASP A 577 22.69 21.15 -6.96
N LEU A 578 21.74 20.69 -7.73
CA LEU A 578 21.63 19.28 -8.13
C LEU A 578 22.80 18.79 -8.99
N SER A 579 23.78 19.63 -9.28
CA SER A 579 24.88 19.35 -10.23
C SER A 579 26.20 19.03 -9.58
N GLY A 580 26.36 19.17 -8.26
CA GLY A 580 27.63 18.84 -7.63
C GLY A 580 27.81 19.25 -6.18
N VAL A 581 28.68 18.55 -5.56
CA VAL A 581 29.15 18.74 -4.21
C VAL A 581 29.84 20.06 -4.05
N ALA A 582 29.50 20.80 -3.04
CA ALA A 582 30.45 21.72 -2.51
C ALA A 582 30.15 22.05 -1.06
N GLY A 583 31.00 21.76 -0.19
CA GLY A 583 30.99 22.07 1.21
C GLY A 583 31.38 20.88 2.06
N PRO A 584 31.90 21.13 3.25
CA PRO A 584 32.27 20.04 4.14
C PRO A 584 31.03 19.26 4.58
N VAL A 585 31.16 17.93 4.59
CA VAL A 585 30.19 17.03 5.21
C VAL A 585 30.28 17.24 6.72
N LEU A 586 29.15 17.64 7.34
CA LEU A 586 29.07 17.72 8.80
C LEU A 586 28.53 16.38 9.33
N LEU A 587 29.34 15.73 10.16
CA LEU A 587 28.99 14.43 10.73
C LEU A 587 29.07 14.49 12.25
N HIS A 588 28.15 13.83 12.92
CA HIS A 588 28.03 13.84 14.37
C HIS A 588 28.15 12.44 14.95
N ASP A 589 28.97 12.29 15.99
CA ASP A 589 28.92 11.11 16.85
C ASP A 589 27.90 11.36 17.97
N VAL A 590 26.75 10.73 17.83
CA VAL A 590 25.65 10.82 18.79
C VAL A 590 25.57 9.58 19.69
N GLY A 591 26.67 8.81 19.80
CA GLY A 591 26.76 7.66 20.69
C GLY A 591 25.97 6.44 20.25
N THR A 592 25.49 6.39 19.01
CA THR A 592 24.67 5.29 18.49
C THR A 592 25.47 4.20 17.77
N CYS A 593 26.79 4.28 17.79
CA CYS A 593 27.69 3.34 17.13
C CYS A 593 27.42 1.89 17.54
N VAL A 594 27.37 0.99 16.57
CA VAL A 594 27.21 -0.46 16.79
C VAL A 594 28.57 -1.14 16.66
N SER A 595 28.93 -1.99 17.63
CA SER A 595 30.20 -2.70 17.65
C SER A 595 30.06 -4.19 17.30
N THR A 596 28.92 -4.80 17.58
CA THR A 596 28.65 -6.22 17.34
C THR A 596 27.13 -6.45 17.18
N PRO A 597 26.67 -7.50 16.45
CA PRO A 597 27.49 -8.42 15.63
C PRO A 597 27.93 -7.80 14.30
N TYR A 598 27.29 -6.74 13.80
CA TYR A 598 27.55 -6.05 12.53
C TYR A 598 27.97 -4.62 12.82
N ALA A 599 29.28 -4.44 12.99
CA ALA A 599 29.85 -3.18 13.43
C ALA A 599 29.72 -2.08 12.37
N ASP A 600 29.45 -0.86 12.83
CA ASP A 600 29.66 0.34 12.02
C ASP A 600 31.13 0.43 11.60
N ARG A 601 31.38 0.82 10.35
CA ARG A 601 32.73 0.92 9.78
C ARG A 601 33.02 2.30 9.24
N ALA A 602 34.26 2.65 9.25
CA ALA A 602 34.76 3.83 8.57
C ALA A 602 34.56 3.72 7.05
N THR A 603 34.12 4.79 6.42
CA THR A 603 33.85 4.86 4.97
C THR A 603 34.31 6.23 4.45
N LEU A 604 34.11 6.48 3.16
CA LEU A 604 34.25 7.82 2.60
C LEU A 604 32.87 8.48 2.51
N ALA A 605 32.83 9.76 2.83
CA ALA A 605 31.68 10.60 2.50
C ALA A 605 31.69 10.97 1.01
N ALA A 606 30.62 11.57 0.54
CA ALA A 606 30.41 11.90 -0.88
C ALA A 606 31.42 12.91 -1.43
N ASP A 607 32.02 13.74 -0.55
CA ASP A 607 33.10 14.68 -0.90
C ASP A 607 34.52 14.03 -0.87
N GLY A 608 34.58 12.71 -0.64
CA GLY A 608 35.81 11.96 -0.52
C GLY A 608 36.52 12.08 0.84
N SER A 609 35.97 12.83 1.79
CA SER A 609 36.52 12.93 3.14
C SER A 609 36.34 11.61 3.92
N PRO A 610 37.30 11.25 4.79
CA PRO A 610 37.18 10.05 5.61
C PRO A 610 36.10 10.25 6.70
N ARG A 611 35.15 9.32 6.78
CA ARG A 611 34.14 9.22 7.84
C ARG A 611 34.62 8.20 8.89
N THR A 612 34.60 8.57 10.15
CA THR A 612 34.79 7.60 11.25
C THR A 612 33.56 6.68 11.37
N ALA A 613 33.77 5.51 11.96
CA ALA A 613 32.68 4.51 12.08
C ALA A 613 31.42 5.05 12.77
N CYS A 614 31.61 5.92 13.77
CA CYS A 614 30.52 6.39 14.66
C CYS A 614 29.95 7.76 14.29
N ALA A 615 30.39 8.37 13.19
CA ALA A 615 29.91 9.67 12.76
C ALA A 615 28.85 9.56 11.67
N PHE A 616 27.71 10.20 11.88
CA PHE A 616 26.53 10.12 11.02
C PHE A 616 26.09 11.51 10.57
N ASP A 617 25.48 11.57 9.40
CA ASP A 617 24.83 12.75 8.86
C ASP A 617 23.50 13.00 9.58
N THR A 618 23.16 14.26 9.80
CA THR A 618 21.90 14.66 10.46
C THR A 618 20.73 14.47 9.50
N PRO A 619 19.77 13.59 9.80
CA PRO A 619 18.60 13.41 8.93
C PRO A 619 17.65 14.61 9.02
N SER A 620 16.92 14.88 7.93
CA SER A 620 15.74 15.75 7.97
C SER A 620 14.70 15.21 8.95
N LEU A 621 14.02 16.11 9.68
CA LEU A 621 12.90 15.73 10.56
C LEU A 621 11.53 15.81 9.87
N LEU A 622 11.46 16.22 8.62
CA LEU A 622 10.20 16.29 7.89
C LEU A 622 9.60 14.89 7.71
N GLY A 623 8.35 14.73 8.10
CA GLY A 623 7.65 13.43 8.04
C GLY A 623 8.17 12.39 9.03
N ILE A 624 8.95 12.79 10.04
CA ILE A 624 9.58 11.86 10.99
C ILE A 624 8.58 10.97 11.73
N HIS A 625 7.34 11.43 11.91
CA HIS A 625 6.28 10.66 12.56
C HIS A 625 5.94 9.34 11.82
N ASP A 626 6.35 9.21 10.57
CA ASP A 626 6.07 8.04 9.72
C ASP A 626 7.31 7.18 9.43
N SER A 627 8.47 7.47 10.05
CA SER A 627 9.73 6.81 9.75
C SER A 627 10.29 5.94 10.88
N ALA A 628 9.44 5.49 11.80
CA ALA A 628 9.86 4.51 12.81
C ALA A 628 10.25 3.15 12.16
N PRO A 629 11.24 2.39 12.73
CA PRO A 629 12.03 2.70 13.92
C PRO A 629 13.10 3.78 13.64
N TYR A 630 13.62 4.38 14.70
CA TYR A 630 14.50 5.54 14.62
C TYR A 630 15.97 5.19 14.91
N PHE A 631 16.86 6.13 14.60
CA PHE A 631 18.31 6.00 14.48
C PHE A 631 18.71 5.14 13.26
N HIS A 632 19.99 5.15 12.95
CA HIS A 632 20.53 4.43 11.80
C HIS A 632 20.42 2.90 11.90
N ASP A 633 20.23 2.39 13.11
CA ASP A 633 20.16 0.98 13.44
C ASP A 633 18.78 0.54 13.99
N GLY A 634 17.81 1.43 13.95
CA GLY A 634 16.42 1.13 14.34
C GLY A 634 16.22 0.87 15.84
N ARG A 635 17.15 1.27 16.71
CA ARG A 635 17.11 0.96 18.15
C ARG A 635 15.98 1.59 18.94
N ALA A 636 15.36 2.65 18.44
CA ALA A 636 14.24 3.31 19.08
C ALA A 636 12.95 3.08 18.30
N ALA A 637 11.93 2.54 18.96
CA ALA A 637 10.64 2.27 18.33
C ALA A 637 9.73 3.49 18.29
N THR A 638 9.95 4.48 19.15
CA THR A 638 9.08 5.64 19.34
C THR A 638 9.86 6.95 19.41
N LEU A 639 9.21 8.06 19.02
CA LEU A 639 9.79 9.40 19.20
C LEU A 639 10.06 9.73 20.69
N GLY A 640 9.29 9.15 21.59
CA GLY A 640 9.54 9.29 23.03
C GLY A 640 10.88 8.72 23.44
N GLU A 641 11.23 7.52 22.95
CA GLU A 641 12.54 6.89 23.20
C GLU A 641 13.69 7.71 22.57
N VAL A 642 13.48 8.33 21.41
CA VAL A 642 14.45 9.24 20.80
C VAL A 642 14.71 10.46 21.68
N VAL A 643 13.66 11.10 22.19
CA VAL A 643 13.77 12.26 23.09
C VAL A 643 14.50 11.85 24.38
N ASP A 644 14.12 10.76 25.00
CA ASP A 644 14.72 10.25 26.25
C ASP A 644 16.22 9.91 26.06
N TYR A 645 16.56 9.34 24.88
CA TYR A 645 17.94 9.06 24.52
C TYR A 645 18.79 10.35 24.46
N PHE A 646 18.32 11.35 23.69
CA PHE A 646 19.09 12.59 23.52
C PHE A 646 19.18 13.43 24.80
N VAL A 647 18.12 13.48 25.62
CA VAL A 647 18.14 14.11 26.94
C VAL A 647 19.26 13.48 27.80
N THR A 648 19.37 12.17 27.80
CA THR A 648 20.37 11.42 28.57
C THR A 648 21.77 11.59 27.97
N PHE A 649 21.94 11.38 26.67
CA PHE A 649 23.23 11.40 25.97
C PHE A 649 23.88 12.78 26.01
N LEU A 650 23.12 13.83 25.73
CA LEU A 650 23.62 15.22 25.72
C LEU A 650 23.59 15.86 27.12
N LYS A 651 23.19 15.10 28.15
CA LYS A 651 23.07 15.59 29.53
C LYS A 651 22.21 16.87 29.64
N MET A 652 21.15 16.93 28.85
CA MET A 652 20.21 18.06 28.87
C MET A 652 19.37 18.05 30.13
N PRO A 653 18.84 19.23 30.55
CA PRO A 653 17.81 19.26 31.59
C PRO A 653 16.62 18.40 31.17
N ALA A 654 16.19 17.49 32.04
CA ALA A 654 15.06 16.64 31.74
C ALA A 654 13.77 17.50 31.62
N PRO A 655 13.04 17.44 30.51
CA PRO A 655 11.76 18.12 30.39
C PRO A 655 10.74 17.50 31.37
N THR A 656 9.77 18.27 31.81
CA THR A 656 8.62 17.74 32.51
C THR A 656 7.83 16.79 31.59
N ALA A 657 6.99 15.93 32.15
CA ALA A 657 6.16 15.02 31.36
C ALA A 657 5.31 15.77 30.32
N ALA A 658 4.74 16.93 30.70
CA ALA A 658 3.95 17.76 29.80
C ALA A 658 4.80 18.37 28.65
N GLU A 659 5.99 18.89 28.96
CA GLU A 659 6.92 19.40 27.94
C GLU A 659 7.40 18.30 26.99
N ARG A 660 7.64 17.10 27.53
CA ARG A 660 8.00 15.93 26.72
C ARG A 660 6.88 15.56 25.75
N ASP A 661 5.63 15.52 26.21
CA ASP A 661 4.47 15.20 25.37
C ASP A 661 4.25 16.30 24.32
N ASP A 662 4.38 17.56 24.68
CA ASP A 662 4.33 18.69 23.75
C ASP A 662 5.46 18.62 22.69
N LEU A 663 6.69 18.26 23.08
CA LEU A 663 7.80 18.04 22.16
C LEU A 663 7.52 16.91 21.17
N ILE A 664 6.97 15.78 21.65
CA ILE A 664 6.56 14.68 20.79
C ILE A 664 5.46 15.12 19.81
N ALA A 665 4.48 15.92 20.27
CA ALA A 665 3.47 16.49 19.40
C ALA A 665 4.07 17.40 18.32
N TYR A 666 5.08 18.22 18.67
CA TYR A 666 5.82 19.01 17.68
C TYR A 666 6.53 18.14 16.66
N LEU A 667 7.31 17.14 17.09
CA LEU A 667 8.00 16.23 16.17
C LEU A 667 7.00 15.47 15.26
N ARG A 668 5.81 15.18 15.78
CA ARG A 668 4.74 14.57 14.98
C ARG A 668 4.07 15.55 14.01
N SER A 669 4.21 16.83 14.22
CA SER A 669 3.65 17.87 13.33
C SER A 669 4.54 18.19 12.13
N LEU A 670 5.78 17.68 12.12
CA LEU A 670 6.78 17.93 11.06
C LEU A 670 6.54 17.01 9.81
#